data_578182e2d169ba223f78e0cd054f8c57
#
_entry.id   578182e2d169ba223f78e0cd054f8c57
#
_cell.length_a   1.000
_cell.length_b   1.000
_cell.length_c   1.000
_cell.angle_alpha   90.00
_cell.angle_beta   90.00
_cell.angle_gamma   90.00
#
_symmetry.space_group_name_H-M   'P 1'
#
loop_
_entity.id
_entity.type
_entity.pdbx_description
1 polymer ?
#
loop_
_entity_poly.entity_id
_entity_poly.type
_entity_poly.pdbx_seq_one_letter_code
_entity_poly.pdbx_strand_id
1 'polypeptide(L)'
;MAVWREDNLSGPLRSSSRAPCWWLLQLLFLVLVLLVPDALPSPRLTPAESSAKREIIVKGDVVIGALFPVHEKGDGSEDCGKINEHRGIQRLEAMLLALDEINQDSRLLPGLTLGAHILDTCSKDTYALEQSLEFVRASLTKVHETGFICPDGTTPQKDDLLAISGVIGGSYSDVSIQVANLLRLFQIPQISYASTSAKLSDKSRYDYFARTVPPDFYQAKAMAEILRYFNWTYVSTVASEGDYGETGIDAFQQEARALQICIATSVKVSRSMNRYGFENVIRSLQHKGNAKVVIMFTRSEDARELLVAAMRMNATFVWVASDGWGAQDSVVRGSEAVADGAFTIELASYPIREFADYFTKLTPHGNKRNPWFREFWEHRFGCRLTEPGCAMRSLRDGAFQQESKIMFVVNAVYAMAHALHNMRQAVCPNTTGLCDAMKPGTGKRFYRDFILKTKFDAPFRPADTENVVRFTATGDSLGRYNIFHYHQEGGKYVYRKVGYWAQNLVLNTSQVPWANGVIPTSQCSDPCQPNEAKSMQPGDVCCWICIPCQAHQYLLDEFTCEDCGFGEWPLANLTGCFELPEEYIRWSDAWAIGPVTISCLGMLCTMAVAGVFLKNNNTPVVKASGRELSYILLLGVWLCYAVTFIYIAKPSAAVCTLRRLGLGTSFAVCYSALLTKTNRIARIFGGVREGGAQRPRFISPASQVVICAALISCQLMVAVGWLIIEAPGVRKEVAPERRDVVTLKCNSKDSSMLASLAYNCVLIILCTVYAFKTRKCPENFNEAKFIGFTMYTTCIIWLAFQPIFYVTASDYRVQTTTMCISVSLSGSVVLGCLFAPKVHIILFQPQKNVASIRSKVIKVNTTGSNYSQD
;
A
#
# COMPACT_ATOMS: atom_id res chain seq x y z
N MET A 1 -0.69 -20.49 25.19
CA MET A 1 0.27 -21.05 26.20
C MET A 1 0.95 -19.91 26.91
N ALA A 2 1.01 -19.98 28.22
CA ALA A 2 1.49 -19.04 29.25
C ALA A 2 0.44 -17.90 29.54
N VAL A 3 -0.48 -18.03 30.41
CA VAL A 3 -0.56 -18.30 31.89
C VAL A 3 0.42 -17.41 32.67
N TRP A 4 -0.11 -16.36 33.28
CA TRP A 4 0.39 -15.88 34.57
C TRP A 4 -0.78 -15.54 35.51
N ARG A 5 -0.64 -16.03 36.65
CA ARG A 5 -1.39 -16.27 37.85
C ARG A 5 -1.66 -15.02 38.64
N GLU A 6 -2.86 -14.95 39.18
CA GLU A 6 -3.20 -14.21 40.39
C GLU A 6 -2.41 -14.75 41.57
N ASP A 7 -1.95 -13.87 42.46
CA ASP A 7 -1.64 -14.21 43.84
C ASP A 7 -2.25 -13.18 44.80
N ASN A 8 -3.20 -13.72 45.54
CA ASN A 8 -3.75 -13.13 46.74
C ASN A 8 -2.67 -12.98 47.85
N LEU A 9 -2.72 -11.87 48.57
CA LEU A 9 -2.24 -11.82 49.94
C LEU A 9 -3.17 -10.95 50.79
N SER A 10 -3.96 -11.66 51.59
CA SER A 10 -4.75 -11.20 52.73
C SER A 10 -3.87 -10.99 53.93
N GLY A 11 -4.24 -10.01 54.76
CA GLY A 11 -3.82 -9.96 56.15
C GLY A 11 -3.98 -8.57 56.82
N PRO A 12 -4.37 -8.46 58.08
CA PRO A 12 -5.44 -7.59 58.49
C PRO A 12 -5.05 -6.46 59.49
N LEU A 13 -6.00 -5.51 59.63
CA LEU A 13 -6.36 -4.73 60.82
C LEU A 13 -5.28 -3.91 61.58
N ARG A 14 -5.50 -2.59 61.58
CA ARG A 14 -5.71 -1.90 62.90
C ARG A 14 -6.53 -0.63 62.75
N SER A 15 -7.59 -0.58 63.45
CA SER A 15 -8.47 0.53 63.77
C SER A 15 -7.75 1.72 64.42
N SER A 16 -8.08 2.94 63.98
CA SER A 16 -8.17 4.05 64.93
C SER A 16 -9.19 5.08 64.44
N SER A 17 -10.21 5.18 65.18
CA SER A 17 -11.30 6.16 65.27
C SER A 17 -10.84 7.60 65.09
N ARG A 18 -11.41 8.35 64.10
CA ARG A 18 -11.70 9.81 64.23
C ARG A 18 -12.80 10.17 63.22
N ALA A 19 -14.01 10.14 63.59
CA ALA A 19 -15.05 11.10 63.23
C ALA A 19 -15.36 11.91 64.45
N PRO A 20 -15.89 13.09 64.44
CA PRO A 20 -16.80 13.67 63.46
C PRO A 20 -16.52 15.16 63.15
N CYS A 21 -16.67 15.61 61.97
CA CYS A 21 -16.73 17.05 61.64
C CYS A 21 -17.84 17.44 60.65
N TRP A 22 -18.61 16.45 60.14
CA TRP A 22 -19.70 16.72 59.19
C TRP A 22 -21.00 17.17 59.87
N TRP A 23 -21.27 16.76 61.07
CA TRP A 23 -22.46 17.18 61.85
C TRP A 23 -22.43 18.63 62.32
N LEU A 24 -21.24 19.17 62.60
CA LEU A 24 -21.05 20.57 62.94
C LEU A 24 -21.22 21.52 61.76
N LEU A 25 -20.88 21.13 60.56
CA LEU A 25 -21.08 21.92 59.34
C LEU A 25 -22.55 21.96 58.93
N GLN A 26 -23.30 20.88 59.09
CA GLN A 26 -24.75 20.87 58.85
C GLN A 26 -25.56 21.67 59.91
N LEU A 27 -25.14 21.64 61.16
CA LEU A 27 -25.76 22.49 62.20
C LEU A 27 -25.41 23.99 61.99
N LEU A 28 -24.19 24.32 61.54
CA LEU A 28 -23.84 25.71 61.19
C LEU A 28 -24.63 26.23 60.02
N PHE A 29 -24.90 25.39 59.02
CA PHE A 29 -25.72 25.78 57.85
C PHE A 29 -27.19 25.98 58.24
N LEU A 30 -27.74 25.16 59.15
CA LEU A 30 -29.11 25.29 59.67
C LEU A 30 -29.27 26.53 60.52
N VAL A 31 -28.29 26.88 61.32
CA VAL A 31 -28.29 28.08 62.18
C VAL A 31 -28.14 29.36 61.39
N LEU A 32 -27.38 29.32 60.26
CA LEU A 32 -27.23 30.45 59.34
C LEU A 32 -28.50 30.73 58.53
N VAL A 33 -29.33 29.70 58.28
CA VAL A 33 -30.60 29.88 57.57
C VAL A 33 -31.71 30.41 58.52
N LEU A 34 -31.58 30.20 59.84
CA LEU A 34 -32.54 30.67 60.85
C LEU A 34 -32.25 32.05 61.47
N LEU A 35 -31.11 32.69 61.07
CA LEU A 35 -30.73 34.02 61.60
C LEU A 35 -30.75 35.14 60.52
N VAL A 36 -31.47 34.94 59.38
CA VAL A 36 -31.78 36.08 58.50
C VAL A 36 -33.04 36.76 58.97
N PRO A 37 -32.96 38.00 59.53
CA PRO A 37 -34.16 38.75 59.82
C PRO A 37 -34.91 39.12 58.57
N ASP A 38 -36.20 38.91 58.56
CA ASP A 38 -37.14 39.43 57.58
C ASP A 38 -37.11 40.98 57.54
N ALA A 39 -36.24 41.53 56.82
CA ALA A 39 -36.34 42.99 56.54
C ALA A 39 -35.36 43.39 55.39
N LEU A 40 -35.64 42.95 54.16
CA LEU A 40 -35.25 43.73 53.00
C LEU A 40 -36.53 44.01 52.20
N PRO A 41 -36.81 45.27 51.86
CA PRO A 41 -37.93 45.55 50.97
C PRO A 41 -37.62 44.93 49.66
N SER A 42 -38.48 44.02 49.17
CA SER A 42 -38.50 43.55 47.82
C SER A 42 -38.33 44.74 46.90
N PRO A 43 -37.33 44.76 45.97
CA PRO A 43 -37.36 45.75 44.92
C PRO A 43 -38.70 45.53 44.20
N ARG A 44 -39.54 46.53 44.18
CA ARG A 44 -40.65 46.59 43.25
C ARG A 44 -39.98 46.39 41.87
N LEU A 45 -40.13 45.19 41.35
CA LEU A 45 -39.95 44.93 39.92
C LEU A 45 -40.85 45.93 39.24
N THR A 46 -40.28 47.04 38.76
CA THR A 46 -40.88 47.76 37.64
C THR A 46 -41.26 46.66 36.66
N PRO A 47 -42.43 46.66 36.03
CA PRO A 47 -42.72 45.71 35.01
C PRO A 47 -41.57 45.85 34.01
N ALA A 48 -40.66 44.90 33.99
CA ALA A 48 -39.80 44.71 32.84
C ALA A 48 -40.78 44.72 31.68
N GLU A 49 -40.58 45.61 30.72
CA GLU A 49 -41.27 45.51 29.46
C GLU A 49 -41.16 44.05 29.07
N SER A 50 -42.29 43.36 29.18
CA SER A 50 -42.47 42.04 28.67
C SER A 50 -42.03 42.13 27.25
N SER A 51 -40.83 41.67 26.95
CA SER A 51 -40.36 41.47 25.59
C SER A 51 -41.43 40.65 24.92
N ALA A 52 -42.33 41.31 24.20
CA ALA A 52 -43.42 40.65 23.52
C ALA A 52 -42.81 39.58 22.64
N LYS A 53 -43.15 38.33 22.89
CA LYS A 53 -42.62 37.18 22.13
C LYS A 53 -42.79 37.48 20.65
N ARG A 54 -41.71 37.54 19.88
CA ARG A 54 -41.80 37.83 18.46
C ARG A 54 -42.20 36.54 17.73
N GLU A 55 -43.39 36.55 17.15
CA GLU A 55 -44.00 35.46 16.35
C GLU A 55 -44.80 36.04 15.21
N ILE A 56 -45.07 35.24 14.17
CA ILE A 56 -45.95 35.61 13.08
C ILE A 56 -47.19 34.73 13.13
N ILE A 57 -48.34 35.35 13.26
CA ILE A 57 -49.64 34.70 13.15
C ILE A 57 -50.38 35.20 11.92
N VAL A 58 -50.53 34.33 10.93
CA VAL A 58 -51.39 34.54 9.75
C VAL A 58 -52.68 33.79 10.00
N LYS A 59 -53.79 34.52 10.09
CA LYS A 59 -55.14 33.94 10.34
C LYS A 59 -55.59 33.10 9.15
N GLY A 60 -56.26 31.97 9.39
CA GLY A 60 -56.84 31.11 8.38
C GLY A 60 -57.74 30.03 8.99
N ASP A 61 -58.52 29.35 8.17
CA ASP A 61 -59.42 28.28 8.61
C ASP A 61 -58.64 27.03 9.03
N VAL A 62 -57.51 26.79 8.38
CA VAL A 62 -56.54 25.74 8.72
C VAL A 62 -55.20 26.38 9.00
N VAL A 63 -54.65 26.14 10.17
CA VAL A 63 -53.36 26.71 10.59
C VAL A 63 -52.25 25.69 10.55
N ILE A 64 -51.11 26.06 9.97
CA ILE A 64 -49.91 25.26 10.01
C ILE A 64 -48.82 25.94 10.83
N GLY A 65 -48.12 25.19 11.63
CA GLY A 65 -46.91 25.67 12.33
C GLY A 65 -45.70 25.79 11.43
N ALA A 66 -44.79 26.70 11.73
CA ALA A 66 -43.52 26.76 10.99
C ALA A 66 -42.36 27.21 11.88
N LEU A 67 -41.20 26.67 11.57
CA LEU A 67 -39.93 26.87 12.31
C LEU A 67 -38.85 27.31 11.35
N PHE A 68 -38.31 28.50 11.57
CA PHE A 68 -37.23 29.08 10.75
C PHE A 68 -36.04 29.50 11.64
N PRO A 69 -34.81 29.37 11.17
CA PRO A 69 -33.63 29.87 11.87
C PRO A 69 -33.42 31.38 11.58
N VAL A 70 -34.33 32.20 12.10
CA VAL A 70 -34.33 33.64 11.87
C VAL A 70 -33.07 34.28 12.43
N HIS A 71 -32.60 33.79 13.58
CA HIS A 71 -31.32 34.15 14.16
C HIS A 71 -30.35 32.96 14.13
N GLU A 72 -29.07 33.27 14.16
CA GLU A 72 -28.01 32.33 14.46
C GLU A 72 -28.03 31.95 15.94
N LYS A 73 -27.33 30.88 16.30
CA LYS A 73 -27.18 30.47 17.70
C LYS A 73 -26.39 31.55 18.49
N GLY A 74 -26.90 31.94 19.65
CA GLY A 74 -26.23 32.90 20.53
C GLY A 74 -24.97 32.37 21.19
N ASP A 75 -24.13 33.27 21.66
CA ASP A 75 -22.88 32.98 22.37
C ASP A 75 -23.11 32.92 23.87
N GLY A 76 -23.19 31.74 24.44
CA GLY A 76 -23.14 31.50 25.89
C GLY A 76 -24.41 31.81 26.68
N SER A 77 -24.69 33.06 26.97
CA SER A 77 -25.82 33.47 27.83
C SER A 77 -27.09 33.82 27.07
N GLU A 78 -27.00 34.12 25.79
CA GLU A 78 -28.14 34.43 24.93
C GLU A 78 -28.48 33.26 24.03
N ASP A 79 -29.76 32.96 23.87
CA ASP A 79 -30.25 31.87 23.04
C ASP A 79 -30.13 32.22 21.55
N CYS A 80 -30.32 33.47 21.17
CA CYS A 80 -30.33 33.96 19.80
C CYS A 80 -29.15 34.90 19.55
N GLY A 81 -28.45 34.70 18.46
CA GLY A 81 -27.34 35.51 17.99
C GLY A 81 -27.79 36.53 16.92
N LYS A 82 -26.93 36.75 15.91
CA LYS A 82 -27.20 37.66 14.78
C LYS A 82 -28.32 37.16 13.91
N ILE A 83 -28.99 38.10 13.23
CA ILE A 83 -30.04 37.78 12.27
C ILE A 83 -29.46 37.04 11.06
N ASN A 84 -30.12 35.97 10.64
CA ASN A 84 -29.72 35.14 9.51
C ASN A 84 -30.47 35.55 8.25
N GLU A 85 -29.80 36.30 7.40
CA GLU A 85 -30.38 36.86 6.19
C GLU A 85 -30.87 35.78 5.21
N HIS A 86 -30.00 34.84 4.88
CA HIS A 86 -30.31 33.89 3.82
C HIS A 86 -31.20 32.74 4.32
N ARG A 87 -30.78 32.03 5.35
CA ARG A 87 -31.47 30.86 5.86
C ARG A 87 -32.68 31.19 6.74
N GLY A 88 -32.70 32.38 7.35
CA GLY A 88 -33.78 32.84 8.21
C GLY A 88 -34.80 33.66 7.41
N ILE A 89 -34.47 34.91 7.09
CA ILE A 89 -35.42 35.85 6.53
C ILE A 89 -35.91 35.47 5.13
N GLN A 90 -35.02 35.08 4.19
CA GLN A 90 -35.48 34.71 2.85
C GLN A 90 -36.40 33.50 2.86
N ARG A 91 -36.08 32.44 3.64
CA ARG A 91 -36.91 31.22 3.74
C ARG A 91 -38.28 31.52 4.37
N LEU A 92 -38.29 32.34 5.41
CA LEU A 92 -39.53 32.78 6.06
C LEU A 92 -40.42 33.56 5.06
N GLU A 93 -39.86 34.55 4.34
CA GLU A 93 -40.60 35.30 3.33
C GLU A 93 -41.09 34.45 2.16
N ALA A 94 -40.32 33.37 1.81
CA ALA A 94 -40.77 32.41 0.80
C ALA A 94 -41.99 31.60 1.24
N MET A 95 -42.10 31.27 2.52
CA MET A 95 -43.30 30.66 3.08
C MET A 95 -44.47 31.62 3.02
N LEU A 96 -44.27 32.92 3.37
CA LEU A 96 -45.32 33.91 3.33
C LEU A 96 -45.84 34.14 1.90
N LEU A 97 -44.93 34.20 0.90
CA LEU A 97 -45.31 34.24 -0.49
C LEU A 97 -46.11 33.00 -0.91
N ALA A 98 -45.65 31.81 -0.56
CA ALA A 98 -46.33 30.54 -0.89
C ALA A 98 -47.76 30.50 -0.30
N LEU A 99 -47.92 30.97 0.95
CA LEU A 99 -49.24 31.09 1.58
C LEU A 99 -50.19 32.06 0.83
N ASP A 100 -49.67 33.23 0.41
CA ASP A 100 -50.45 34.22 -0.32
C ASP A 100 -50.92 33.65 -1.68
N GLU A 101 -50.03 32.97 -2.42
CA GLU A 101 -50.33 32.33 -3.70
C GLU A 101 -51.34 31.16 -3.56
N ILE A 102 -51.19 30.34 -2.54
CA ILE A 102 -52.12 29.20 -2.26
C ILE A 102 -53.50 29.77 -1.93
N ASN A 103 -53.60 30.81 -1.14
CA ASN A 103 -54.89 31.41 -0.75
C ASN A 103 -55.55 32.17 -1.91
N GLN A 104 -54.81 32.57 -2.95
CA GLN A 104 -55.34 33.17 -4.17
C GLN A 104 -55.72 32.13 -5.21
N ASP A 105 -55.21 30.91 -5.19
CA ASP A 105 -55.57 29.85 -6.15
C ASP A 105 -56.87 29.16 -5.76
N SER A 106 -57.94 29.51 -6.51
CA SER A 106 -59.28 28.94 -6.33
C SER A 106 -59.37 27.43 -6.57
N ARG A 107 -58.37 26.80 -7.18
CA ARG A 107 -58.31 25.35 -7.46
C ARG A 107 -57.72 24.57 -6.28
N LEU A 108 -56.84 25.18 -5.51
CA LEU A 108 -56.23 24.57 -4.34
C LEU A 108 -56.90 25.06 -3.05
N LEU A 109 -57.46 24.14 -2.26
CA LEU A 109 -58.25 24.42 -1.05
C LEU A 109 -59.43 25.40 -1.24
N PRO A 110 -60.32 25.19 -2.25
CA PRO A 110 -61.42 26.12 -2.57
C PRO A 110 -62.31 26.38 -1.36
N GLY A 111 -62.45 27.70 -1.01
CA GLY A 111 -63.23 28.14 0.13
C GLY A 111 -62.65 27.86 1.51
N LEU A 112 -61.38 27.52 1.60
CA LEU A 112 -60.60 27.46 2.82
C LEU A 112 -59.35 28.31 2.73
N THR A 113 -59.05 29.03 3.78
CA THR A 113 -57.84 29.85 3.88
C THR A 113 -56.78 29.11 4.72
N LEU A 114 -55.54 29.05 4.23
CA LEU A 114 -54.41 28.49 4.95
C LEU A 114 -53.71 29.60 5.78
N GLY A 115 -53.74 29.43 7.09
CA GLY A 115 -53.04 30.30 8.03
C GLY A 115 -51.72 29.68 8.50
N ALA A 116 -50.90 30.46 9.16
CA ALA A 116 -49.64 30.02 9.68
C ALA A 116 -49.31 30.62 11.07
N HIS A 117 -48.64 29.80 11.92
CA HIS A 117 -48.00 30.24 13.13
C HIS A 117 -46.48 29.96 13.02
N ILE A 118 -45.68 31.04 12.86
CA ILE A 118 -44.27 30.97 12.55
C ILE A 118 -43.42 31.40 13.71
N LEU A 119 -42.47 30.58 14.12
CA LEU A 119 -41.57 30.76 15.26
C LEU A 119 -40.11 30.71 14.82
N ASP A 120 -39.27 31.46 15.54
CA ASP A 120 -37.83 31.42 15.39
C ASP A 120 -37.22 30.22 16.17
N THR A 121 -36.24 29.54 15.60
CA THR A 121 -35.49 28.47 16.25
C THR A 121 -34.15 28.91 16.84
N CYS A 122 -33.73 30.16 16.57
CA CYS A 122 -32.39 30.68 16.91
C CYS A 122 -31.26 29.68 16.56
N SER A 123 -31.46 28.85 15.54
CA SER A 123 -30.53 27.80 15.12
C SER A 123 -30.05 26.87 16.26
N LYS A 124 -30.84 26.78 17.35
CA LYS A 124 -30.55 26.00 18.55
C LYS A 124 -31.67 24.97 18.79
N ASP A 125 -31.30 23.72 18.97
CA ASP A 125 -32.23 22.59 19.10
C ASP A 125 -33.11 22.68 20.37
N THR A 126 -32.50 23.03 21.50
CA THR A 126 -33.21 23.18 22.77
C THR A 126 -34.20 24.32 22.75
N TYR A 127 -33.81 25.47 22.20
CA TYR A 127 -34.70 26.62 22.03
C TYR A 127 -35.84 26.32 21.06
N ALA A 128 -35.53 25.68 19.93
CA ALA A 128 -36.55 25.25 18.95
C ALA A 128 -37.56 24.27 19.57
N LEU A 129 -37.10 23.35 20.43
CA LEU A 129 -37.99 22.45 21.18
C LEU A 129 -38.91 23.23 22.10
N GLU A 130 -38.38 24.21 22.87
CA GLU A 130 -39.16 25.09 23.69
C GLU A 130 -40.23 25.84 22.93
N GLN A 131 -39.83 26.48 21.80
CA GLN A 131 -40.79 27.21 20.91
C GLN A 131 -41.86 26.27 20.36
N SER A 132 -41.50 25.01 20.05
CA SER A 132 -42.45 24.02 19.49
C SER A 132 -43.53 23.58 20.47
N LEU A 133 -43.39 23.85 21.77
CA LEU A 133 -44.45 23.61 22.79
C LEU A 133 -45.71 24.45 22.46
N GLU A 134 -45.56 25.58 21.82
CA GLU A 134 -46.72 26.42 21.41
C GLU A 134 -47.61 25.66 20.41
N PHE A 135 -47.04 24.85 19.53
CA PHE A 135 -47.81 24.06 18.56
C PHE A 135 -48.65 22.96 19.20
N VAL A 136 -48.25 22.47 20.36
CA VAL A 136 -48.98 21.42 21.09
C VAL A 136 -49.87 21.96 22.22
N ARG A 137 -49.74 23.27 22.51
CA ARG A 137 -50.47 23.92 23.60
C ARG A 137 -51.99 23.73 23.49
N ALA A 138 -52.56 23.89 22.30
CA ALA A 138 -53.98 23.68 22.01
C ALA A 138 -54.41 22.20 22.26
N SER A 139 -53.50 21.23 22.13
CA SER A 139 -53.78 19.81 22.40
C SER A 139 -53.67 19.47 23.87
N LEU A 140 -52.87 20.22 24.63
CA LEU A 140 -52.69 20.03 26.06
C LEU A 140 -53.84 20.68 26.86
N THR A 141 -54.35 21.78 26.39
CA THR A 141 -55.37 22.58 27.10
C THR A 141 -56.78 22.08 26.76
N LYS A 142 -57.12 20.84 27.11
CA LYS A 142 -58.48 20.36 27.17
C LYS A 142 -59.14 20.83 28.51
N VAL A 143 -59.38 22.13 28.62
CA VAL A 143 -60.12 22.66 29.77
C VAL A 143 -61.63 22.40 29.53
N HIS A 144 -62.26 21.66 30.43
CA HIS A 144 -63.69 21.56 30.45
C HIS A 144 -64.29 23.01 30.64
N GLU A 145 -65.09 23.41 29.67
CA GLU A 145 -65.66 24.77 29.53
C GLU A 145 -66.70 25.14 30.62
N THR A 146 -66.72 24.39 31.71
CA THR A 146 -67.78 24.65 32.73
C THR A 146 -67.18 25.13 34.05
N GLY A 147 -67.40 26.39 34.34
CA GLY A 147 -67.36 26.83 35.72
C GLY A 147 -66.38 27.90 36.15
N PHE A 148 -65.59 28.50 35.30
CA PHE A 148 -64.74 29.60 35.72
C PHE A 148 -65.50 30.96 35.51
N ILE A 149 -65.64 31.72 36.57
CA ILE A 149 -66.14 33.08 36.59
C ILE A 149 -65.03 33.97 37.16
N CYS A 150 -64.71 35.06 36.49
CA CYS A 150 -63.76 36.05 36.96
C CYS A 150 -64.27 36.72 38.26
N PRO A 151 -63.39 37.30 39.10
CA PRO A 151 -63.83 37.95 40.31
C PRO A 151 -64.83 39.11 40.10
N ASP A 152 -64.92 39.65 38.91
CA ASP A 152 -65.83 40.72 38.46
C ASP A 152 -67.16 40.19 37.87
N GLY A 153 -67.40 38.88 37.95
CA GLY A 153 -68.58 38.23 37.43
C GLY A 153 -68.60 38.01 35.92
N THR A 154 -67.57 38.33 35.23
CA THR A 154 -67.47 38.08 33.78
C THR A 154 -66.99 36.67 33.49
N THR A 155 -67.33 36.09 32.37
CA THR A 155 -66.75 34.82 31.93
C THR A 155 -65.37 35.09 31.34
N PRO A 156 -64.35 34.23 31.66
CA PRO A 156 -63.03 34.42 31.09
C PRO A 156 -63.08 34.44 29.55
N GLN A 157 -62.34 35.37 28.96
CA GLN A 157 -62.22 35.46 27.53
C GLN A 157 -61.42 34.26 27.05
N LYS A 158 -62.01 33.45 26.16
CA LYS A 158 -61.35 32.27 25.59
C LYS A 158 -60.12 32.70 24.77
N ASP A 159 -58.96 32.29 25.19
CA ASP A 159 -57.76 32.44 24.37
C ASP A 159 -57.93 31.55 23.14
N ASP A 160 -57.95 32.14 21.92
CA ASP A 160 -58.11 31.41 20.68
C ASP A 160 -56.79 30.60 20.44
N LEU A 161 -56.71 29.44 21.12
CA LEU A 161 -55.58 28.52 20.94
C LEU A 161 -55.60 27.95 19.54
N LEU A 162 -54.59 28.32 18.73
CA LEU A 162 -54.43 27.86 17.37
C LEU A 162 -54.12 26.38 17.31
N ALA A 163 -55.06 25.58 16.84
CA ALA A 163 -54.84 24.16 16.65
C ALA A 163 -54.08 23.92 15.32
N ILE A 164 -52.91 23.36 15.44
CA ILE A 164 -51.97 23.19 14.30
C ILE A 164 -52.22 21.84 13.60
N SER A 165 -52.43 21.86 12.28
CA SER A 165 -52.65 20.65 11.46
C SER A 165 -51.37 19.94 11.04
N GLY A 166 -50.25 20.64 10.99
CA GLY A 166 -48.92 20.12 10.66
C GLY A 166 -47.87 21.21 10.80
N VAL A 167 -46.60 20.87 10.79
CA VAL A 167 -45.49 21.81 10.99
C VAL A 167 -44.54 21.78 9.78
N ILE A 168 -44.15 22.95 9.29
CA ILE A 168 -43.13 23.14 8.26
C ILE A 168 -41.82 23.53 8.96
N GLY A 169 -40.73 22.78 8.74
CA GLY A 169 -39.42 23.06 9.33
C GLY A 169 -38.89 21.90 10.16
N GLY A 170 -37.93 22.08 10.94
CA GLY A 170 -36.70 22.72 11.10
C GLY A 170 -35.72 22.74 9.92
N SER A 171 -34.83 23.63 10.02
CA SER A 171 -33.79 23.87 9.03
C SER A 171 -32.58 22.97 9.25
N TYR A 172 -32.18 22.79 10.48
CA TYR A 172 -31.06 21.93 10.86
C TYR A 172 -31.56 20.57 11.31
N SER A 173 -30.79 19.52 11.01
CA SER A 173 -31.17 18.13 11.36
C SER A 173 -31.34 17.93 12.87
N ASP A 174 -30.46 18.52 13.68
CA ASP A 174 -30.52 18.46 15.16
C ASP A 174 -31.84 19.04 15.67
N VAL A 175 -32.23 20.20 15.13
CA VAL A 175 -33.51 20.86 15.43
C VAL A 175 -34.68 19.96 15.03
N SER A 176 -34.67 19.46 13.81
CA SER A 176 -35.75 18.61 13.29
C SER A 176 -35.94 17.32 14.07
N ILE A 177 -34.85 16.71 14.56
CA ILE A 177 -34.87 15.51 15.40
C ILE A 177 -35.59 15.78 16.71
N GLN A 178 -35.24 16.88 17.39
CA GLN A 178 -35.88 17.22 18.68
C GLN A 178 -37.35 17.55 18.51
N VAL A 179 -37.65 18.38 17.52
CA VAL A 179 -39.04 18.76 17.21
C VAL A 179 -39.88 17.55 16.77
N ALA A 180 -39.35 16.66 15.94
CA ALA A 180 -40.04 15.44 15.53
C ALA A 180 -40.36 14.50 16.70
N ASN A 181 -39.43 14.41 17.67
CA ASN A 181 -39.66 13.64 18.93
C ASN A 181 -40.81 14.20 19.75
N LEU A 182 -40.98 15.52 19.79
CA LEU A 182 -42.13 16.16 20.48
C LEU A 182 -43.41 15.98 19.69
N LEU A 183 -43.42 16.35 18.39
CA LEU A 183 -44.64 16.38 17.56
C LEU A 183 -45.25 14.98 17.36
N ARG A 184 -44.44 13.91 17.34
CA ARG A 184 -44.96 12.55 17.24
C ARG A 184 -45.88 12.14 18.40
N LEU A 185 -45.61 12.66 19.58
CA LEU A 185 -46.45 12.37 20.77
C LEU A 185 -47.88 12.88 20.60
N PHE A 186 -48.05 13.96 19.83
CA PHE A 186 -49.32 14.58 19.50
C PHE A 186 -49.85 14.24 18.11
N GLN A 187 -49.12 13.32 17.39
CA GLN A 187 -49.44 12.91 16.03
C GLN A 187 -49.51 14.07 15.05
N ILE A 188 -48.70 15.13 15.22
CA ILE A 188 -48.63 16.29 14.36
C ILE A 188 -47.55 16.01 13.29
N PRO A 189 -47.90 15.96 11.99
CA PRO A 189 -46.94 15.78 10.91
C PRO A 189 -46.00 16.94 10.78
N GLN A 190 -44.72 16.63 10.46
CA GLN A 190 -43.67 17.59 10.21
C GLN A 190 -43.14 17.40 8.79
N ILE A 191 -42.99 18.47 8.01
CA ILE A 191 -42.33 18.47 6.70
C ILE A 191 -41.13 19.43 6.76
N SER A 192 -39.93 18.89 6.73
CA SER A 192 -38.70 19.68 6.69
C SER A 192 -38.31 20.03 5.25
N TYR A 193 -37.82 21.26 5.08
CA TYR A 193 -37.34 21.80 3.82
C TYR A 193 -35.79 21.79 3.71
N ALA A 194 -35.03 21.37 4.73
CA ALA A 194 -33.58 21.47 4.72
C ALA A 194 -32.83 20.41 5.56
N SER A 195 -33.52 19.60 6.36
CA SER A 195 -32.88 18.59 7.22
C SER A 195 -32.63 17.30 6.47
N THR A 196 -31.33 16.96 6.29
CA THR A 196 -30.86 15.88 5.42
C THR A 196 -30.33 14.66 6.15
N SER A 197 -30.13 14.72 7.49
CA SER A 197 -29.61 13.58 8.28
C SER A 197 -30.35 12.28 7.99
N ALA A 198 -29.61 11.19 7.74
CA ALA A 198 -30.12 9.86 7.45
C ALA A 198 -30.97 9.28 8.62
N LYS A 199 -30.72 9.71 9.85
CA LYS A 199 -31.51 9.27 11.04
C LYS A 199 -33.02 9.56 10.88
N LEU A 200 -33.38 10.68 10.23
CA LEU A 200 -34.77 11.08 10.04
C LEU A 200 -35.56 10.16 9.08
N SER A 201 -34.88 9.29 8.34
CA SER A 201 -35.52 8.26 7.51
C SER A 201 -35.98 7.03 8.31
N ASP A 202 -35.56 6.89 9.58
CA ASP A 202 -36.00 5.81 10.46
C ASP A 202 -37.46 6.04 10.93
N LYS A 203 -38.41 5.37 10.30
CA LYS A 203 -39.85 5.49 10.63
C LYS A 203 -40.26 4.75 11.90
N SER A 204 -39.39 3.99 12.52
CA SER A 204 -39.63 3.48 13.86
C SER A 204 -39.56 4.57 14.92
N ARG A 205 -38.75 5.60 14.68
CA ARG A 205 -38.56 6.74 15.58
C ARG A 205 -39.29 8.01 15.13
N TYR A 206 -39.27 8.30 13.80
CA TYR A 206 -39.81 9.55 13.23
C TYR A 206 -40.98 9.27 12.27
N ASP A 207 -42.00 8.61 12.78
CA ASP A 207 -43.13 8.07 12.07
C ASP A 207 -44.08 9.12 11.47
N TYR A 208 -43.94 10.43 11.85
CA TYR A 208 -44.70 11.56 11.30
C TYR A 208 -43.82 12.60 10.60
N PHE A 209 -42.61 12.25 10.29
CA PHE A 209 -41.65 13.15 9.63
C PHE A 209 -41.57 12.89 8.12
N ALA A 210 -41.63 13.96 7.33
CA ALA A 210 -41.34 13.97 5.87
C ALA A 210 -40.40 15.11 5.53
N ARG A 211 -39.80 15.09 4.35
CA ARG A 211 -38.91 16.15 3.90
C ARG A 211 -38.91 16.32 2.38
N THR A 212 -38.81 17.58 1.92
CA THR A 212 -38.69 17.91 0.50
C THR A 212 -37.25 17.83 -0.01
N VAL A 213 -36.29 17.65 0.87
CA VAL A 213 -34.84 17.42 0.57
C VAL A 213 -34.50 15.93 0.71
N PRO A 214 -33.54 15.41 -0.06
CA PRO A 214 -33.09 14.03 0.05
C PRO A 214 -32.22 13.80 1.29
N PRO A 215 -32.13 12.56 1.78
CA PRO A 215 -31.23 12.18 2.84
C PRO A 215 -29.75 12.17 2.42
N ASP A 216 -28.86 12.42 3.37
CA ASP A 216 -27.41 12.57 3.18
C ASP A 216 -26.71 11.34 2.56
N PHE A 217 -27.29 10.14 2.66
CA PHE A 217 -26.65 8.97 2.05
C PHE A 217 -26.52 9.09 0.52
N TYR A 218 -27.44 9.82 -0.15
CA TYR A 218 -27.31 10.10 -1.58
C TYR A 218 -26.16 11.06 -1.88
N GLN A 219 -25.95 12.02 -0.98
CA GLN A 219 -24.86 12.96 -1.07
C GLN A 219 -23.52 12.27 -0.81
N ALA A 220 -23.45 11.42 0.20
CA ALA A 220 -22.31 10.58 0.51
C ALA A 220 -21.93 9.68 -0.66
N LYS A 221 -22.92 9.07 -1.31
CA LYS A 221 -22.71 8.28 -2.52
C LYS A 221 -22.17 9.11 -3.67
N ALA A 222 -22.72 10.29 -3.90
CA ALA A 222 -22.22 11.19 -4.94
C ALA A 222 -20.75 11.58 -4.70
N MET A 223 -20.38 11.86 -3.44
CA MET A 223 -18.97 12.14 -3.07
C MET A 223 -18.07 10.95 -3.33
N ALA A 224 -18.47 9.75 -2.93
CA ALA A 224 -17.69 8.54 -3.14
C ALA A 224 -17.51 8.22 -4.63
N GLU A 225 -18.53 8.47 -5.46
CA GLU A 225 -18.44 8.33 -6.91
C GLU A 225 -17.50 9.37 -7.55
N ILE A 226 -17.44 10.62 -7.03
CA ILE A 226 -16.45 11.63 -7.45
C ILE A 226 -15.02 11.14 -7.16
N LEU A 227 -14.77 10.62 -5.96
CA LEU A 227 -13.47 10.08 -5.60
C LEU A 227 -13.06 8.92 -6.50
N ARG A 228 -13.96 7.99 -6.76
CA ARG A 228 -13.74 6.88 -7.69
C ARG A 228 -13.41 7.38 -9.10
N TYR A 229 -14.12 8.41 -9.57
CA TYR A 229 -13.91 8.99 -10.90
C TYR A 229 -12.47 9.53 -11.08
N PHE A 230 -11.92 10.18 -10.05
CA PHE A 230 -10.56 10.73 -10.07
C PHE A 230 -9.50 9.75 -9.53
N ASN A 231 -9.87 8.52 -9.18
CA ASN A 231 -9.00 7.51 -8.60
C ASN A 231 -8.33 7.96 -7.28
N TRP A 232 -9.08 8.69 -6.45
CA TRP A 232 -8.66 9.10 -5.11
C TRP A 232 -9.05 8.02 -4.10
N THR A 233 -8.09 7.18 -3.75
CA THR A 233 -8.33 5.99 -2.91
C THR A 233 -7.98 6.21 -1.45
N TYR A 234 -7.33 7.32 -1.09
CA TYR A 234 -6.92 7.62 0.27
C TYR A 234 -7.28 9.06 0.64
N VAL A 235 -8.23 9.25 1.55
CA VAL A 235 -8.83 10.54 1.86
C VAL A 235 -8.97 10.77 3.36
N SER A 236 -8.99 12.02 3.78
CA SER A 236 -9.32 12.40 5.16
C SER A 236 -10.77 12.88 5.24
N THR A 237 -11.38 12.80 6.42
CA THR A 237 -12.76 13.26 6.63
C THR A 237 -12.87 14.24 7.77
N VAL A 238 -13.73 15.25 7.61
CA VAL A 238 -14.06 16.25 8.64
C VAL A 238 -15.57 16.34 8.79
N ALA A 239 -16.05 16.17 10.01
CA ALA A 239 -17.47 16.28 10.38
C ALA A 239 -17.70 17.46 11.32
N SER A 240 -18.77 18.24 11.12
CA SER A 240 -19.30 19.06 12.20
C SER A 240 -19.89 18.17 13.29
N GLU A 241 -19.67 18.53 14.54
CA GLU A 241 -20.31 17.87 15.68
C GLU A 241 -21.83 17.97 15.59
N GLY A 242 -22.50 16.85 15.87
CA GLY A 242 -23.96 16.72 15.79
C GLY A 242 -24.43 15.81 14.66
N ASP A 243 -25.76 15.62 14.64
CA ASP A 243 -26.40 14.58 13.82
C ASP A 243 -26.19 14.75 12.30
N TYR A 244 -26.04 15.97 11.79
CA TYR A 244 -25.79 16.18 10.37
C TYR A 244 -24.40 15.71 9.96
N GLY A 245 -23.35 16.23 10.61
CA GLY A 245 -21.99 15.95 10.21
C GLY A 245 -21.58 14.50 10.45
N GLU A 246 -21.93 13.97 11.62
CA GLU A 246 -21.57 12.60 12.03
C GLU A 246 -22.26 11.56 11.16
N THR A 247 -23.59 11.67 10.95
CA THR A 247 -24.30 10.70 10.12
C THR A 247 -23.94 10.80 8.64
N GLY A 248 -23.57 12.01 8.17
CA GLY A 248 -23.08 12.21 6.80
C GLY A 248 -21.75 11.52 6.57
N ILE A 249 -20.79 11.66 7.51
CA ILE A 249 -19.51 10.96 7.42
C ILE A 249 -19.68 9.45 7.60
N ASP A 250 -20.56 8.97 8.50
CA ASP A 250 -20.84 7.54 8.65
C ASP A 250 -21.40 6.94 7.35
N ALA A 251 -22.33 7.64 6.70
CA ALA A 251 -22.85 7.24 5.38
C ALA A 251 -21.75 7.23 4.31
N PHE A 252 -20.89 8.24 4.30
CA PHE A 252 -19.75 8.29 3.40
C PHE A 252 -18.77 7.13 3.64
N GLN A 253 -18.46 6.81 4.89
CA GLN A 253 -17.59 5.69 5.24
C GLN A 253 -18.14 4.33 4.76
N GLN A 254 -19.46 4.16 4.78
CA GLN A 254 -20.10 2.94 4.25
C GLN A 254 -19.92 2.83 2.73
N GLU A 255 -20.17 3.91 1.98
CA GLU A 255 -19.97 3.95 0.53
C GLU A 255 -18.48 3.85 0.15
N ALA A 256 -17.59 4.49 0.91
CA ALA A 256 -16.14 4.44 0.71
C ALA A 256 -15.60 3.01 0.85
N ARG A 257 -16.06 2.26 1.86
CA ARG A 257 -15.69 0.84 2.01
C ARG A 257 -16.13 -0.01 0.84
N ALA A 258 -17.33 0.23 0.31
CA ALA A 258 -17.85 -0.50 -0.85
C ALA A 258 -17.03 -0.23 -2.12
N LEU A 259 -16.41 0.95 -2.22
CA LEU A 259 -15.56 1.38 -3.34
C LEU A 259 -14.05 1.23 -3.07
N GLN A 260 -13.66 0.57 -1.96
CA GLN A 260 -12.26 0.38 -1.55
C GLN A 260 -11.49 1.70 -1.38
N ILE A 261 -12.16 2.74 -0.89
CA ILE A 261 -11.57 4.02 -0.53
C ILE A 261 -11.26 4.00 0.96
N CYS A 262 -10.00 4.24 1.32
CA CYS A 262 -9.54 4.25 2.70
C CYS A 262 -9.52 5.65 3.30
N ILE A 263 -9.76 5.70 4.60
CA ILE A 263 -9.81 6.94 5.36
C ILE A 263 -8.53 7.09 6.18
N ALA A 264 -7.73 8.07 5.83
CA ALA A 264 -6.45 8.37 6.47
C ALA A 264 -6.62 8.86 7.91
N THR A 265 -7.57 9.76 8.11
CA THR A 265 -7.96 10.29 9.42
C THR A 265 -9.39 10.83 9.37
N SER A 266 -10.08 10.75 10.49
CA SER A 266 -11.43 11.30 10.65
C SER A 266 -11.44 12.24 11.85
N VAL A 267 -11.79 13.49 11.62
CA VAL A 267 -11.75 14.53 12.64
C VAL A 267 -13.14 15.19 12.77
N LYS A 268 -13.50 15.58 14.00
CA LYS A 268 -14.71 16.34 14.26
C LYS A 268 -14.37 17.79 14.59
N VAL A 269 -15.20 18.70 14.13
CA VAL A 269 -15.13 20.14 14.46
C VAL A 269 -16.39 20.57 15.20
N SER A 270 -16.20 21.39 16.22
CA SER A 270 -17.30 21.94 17.02
C SER A 270 -17.29 23.47 16.98
N ARG A 271 -18.46 24.07 17.05
CA ARG A 271 -18.62 25.54 17.17
C ARG A 271 -17.95 26.12 18.43
N SER A 272 -17.78 25.30 19.47
CA SER A 272 -17.10 25.70 20.70
C SER A 272 -15.58 25.73 20.56
N MET A 273 -15.03 25.21 19.45
CA MET A 273 -13.60 25.22 19.21
C MET A 273 -13.09 26.65 19.03
N ASN A 274 -12.01 26.94 19.75
CA ASN A 274 -11.27 28.17 19.54
C ASN A 274 -10.36 28.05 18.29
N ARG A 275 -9.72 29.15 17.92
CA ARG A 275 -8.79 29.23 16.79
C ARG A 275 -7.75 28.10 16.79
N TYR A 276 -7.15 27.79 17.94
CA TYR A 276 -6.13 26.73 18.06
C TYR A 276 -6.72 25.32 17.84
N GLY A 277 -7.99 25.13 18.14
CA GLY A 277 -8.70 23.89 17.86
C GLY A 277 -8.77 23.60 16.37
N PHE A 278 -9.18 24.58 15.55
CA PHE A 278 -9.21 24.46 14.09
C PHE A 278 -7.80 24.27 13.49
N GLU A 279 -6.80 25.00 14.00
CA GLU A 279 -5.40 24.83 13.56
C GLU A 279 -4.88 23.41 13.89
N ASN A 280 -5.28 22.81 15.01
CA ASN A 280 -4.93 21.42 15.34
C ASN A 280 -5.59 20.42 14.39
N VAL A 281 -6.83 20.67 13.97
CA VAL A 281 -7.50 19.87 12.94
C VAL A 281 -6.69 19.89 11.65
N ILE A 282 -6.31 21.07 11.17
CA ILE A 282 -5.47 21.19 9.96
C ILE A 282 -4.14 20.47 10.13
N ARG A 283 -3.48 20.59 11.28
CA ARG A 283 -2.22 19.86 11.57
C ARG A 283 -2.40 18.35 11.51
N SER A 284 -3.50 17.84 12.03
CA SER A 284 -3.85 16.43 11.95
C SER A 284 -4.05 15.93 10.51
N LEU A 285 -4.68 16.76 9.67
CA LEU A 285 -4.84 16.48 8.24
C LEU A 285 -3.48 16.50 7.51
N GLN A 286 -2.63 17.50 7.76
CA GLN A 286 -1.29 17.61 7.17
C GLN A 286 -0.36 16.45 7.56
N HIS A 287 -0.54 15.87 8.74
CA HIS A 287 0.25 14.70 9.18
C HIS A 287 0.05 13.48 8.27
N LYS A 288 -1.06 13.42 7.56
CA LYS A 288 -1.37 12.41 6.55
C LYS A 288 -1.15 12.96 5.14
N GLY A 289 0.06 13.39 4.83
CA GLY A 289 0.42 14.13 3.60
C GLY A 289 0.02 13.48 2.28
N ASN A 290 -0.13 12.16 2.23
CA ASN A 290 -0.58 11.43 1.05
C ASN A 290 -2.10 11.52 0.84
N ALA A 291 -2.89 11.82 1.88
CA ALA A 291 -4.32 12.08 1.81
C ALA A 291 -4.58 13.54 1.47
N LYS A 292 -4.42 13.91 0.20
CA LYS A 292 -4.58 15.29 -0.26
C LYS A 292 -6.03 15.72 -0.39
N VAL A 293 -6.95 14.78 -0.45
CA VAL A 293 -8.40 15.04 -0.55
C VAL A 293 -9.03 14.96 0.82
N VAL A 294 -9.83 15.98 1.15
CA VAL A 294 -10.56 16.07 2.42
C VAL A 294 -12.05 16.13 2.16
N ILE A 295 -12.77 15.16 2.69
CA ILE A 295 -14.23 15.08 2.63
C ILE A 295 -14.83 15.85 3.79
N MET A 296 -15.75 16.75 3.50
CA MET A 296 -16.35 17.61 4.50
C MET A 296 -17.87 17.43 4.56
N PHE A 297 -18.36 16.95 5.70
CA PHE A 297 -19.76 17.09 6.09
C PHE A 297 -19.85 18.11 7.22
N THR A 298 -19.81 19.37 6.85
CA THR A 298 -19.72 20.49 7.80
C THR A 298 -20.80 21.52 7.55
N ARG A 299 -21.20 22.20 8.62
CA ARG A 299 -22.00 23.42 8.51
C ARG A 299 -21.16 24.52 7.84
N SER A 300 -21.80 25.51 7.24
CA SER A 300 -21.11 26.61 6.55
C SER A 300 -20.16 27.40 7.46
N GLU A 301 -20.54 27.61 8.70
CA GLU A 301 -19.75 28.34 9.68
C GLU A 301 -18.46 27.55 10.04
N ASP A 302 -18.59 26.26 10.29
CA ASP A 302 -17.48 25.37 10.62
C ASP A 302 -16.53 25.22 9.42
N ALA A 303 -17.08 25.11 8.20
CA ALA A 303 -16.32 25.09 6.95
C ALA A 303 -15.49 26.37 6.77
N ARG A 304 -16.09 27.54 7.03
CA ARG A 304 -15.40 28.81 6.96
C ARG A 304 -14.21 28.89 7.92
N GLU A 305 -14.42 28.57 9.19
CA GLU A 305 -13.35 28.59 10.19
C GLU A 305 -12.21 27.61 9.85
N LEU A 306 -12.56 26.45 9.28
CA LEU A 306 -11.58 25.46 8.82
C LEU A 306 -10.74 26.00 7.66
N LEU A 307 -11.37 26.64 6.66
CA LEU A 307 -10.66 27.26 5.53
C LEU A 307 -9.76 28.42 5.99
N VAL A 308 -10.22 29.23 6.94
CA VAL A 308 -9.41 30.30 7.53
C VAL A 308 -8.21 29.72 8.28
N ALA A 309 -8.37 28.63 9.01
CA ALA A 309 -7.26 27.93 9.67
C ALA A 309 -6.28 27.33 8.65
N ALA A 310 -6.79 26.71 7.58
CA ALA A 310 -5.97 26.17 6.50
C ALA A 310 -5.14 27.26 5.81
N MET A 311 -5.73 28.44 5.56
CA MET A 311 -5.02 29.59 5.00
C MET A 311 -3.87 30.06 5.91
N ARG A 312 -4.13 30.18 7.22
CA ARG A 312 -3.11 30.58 8.20
C ARG A 312 -1.93 29.62 8.27
N MET A 313 -2.20 28.33 8.10
CA MET A 313 -1.20 27.27 8.15
C MET A 313 -0.58 26.96 6.79
N ASN A 314 -0.94 27.71 5.74
CA ASN A 314 -0.51 27.48 4.35
C ASN A 314 -0.72 26.02 3.92
N ALA A 315 -1.87 25.42 4.29
CA ALA A 315 -2.22 24.06 3.99
C ALA A 315 -3.00 24.00 2.67
N THR A 316 -2.60 23.11 1.78
CA THR A 316 -3.25 22.90 0.48
C THR A 316 -3.90 21.53 0.43
N PHE A 317 -5.22 21.49 0.25
CA PHE A 317 -6.02 20.28 0.10
C PHE A 317 -6.99 20.43 -1.06
N VAL A 318 -7.41 19.31 -1.62
CA VAL A 318 -8.59 19.27 -2.48
C VAL A 318 -9.80 18.99 -1.58
N TRP A 319 -10.66 19.99 -1.44
CA TRP A 319 -11.85 19.87 -0.62
C TRP A 319 -12.99 19.24 -1.41
N VAL A 320 -13.65 18.24 -0.86
CA VAL A 320 -14.91 17.70 -1.40
C VAL A 320 -15.96 17.90 -0.32
N ALA A 321 -16.81 18.89 -0.52
CA ALA A 321 -17.69 19.40 0.54
C ALA A 321 -19.18 19.12 0.27
N SER A 322 -19.92 18.93 1.36
CA SER A 322 -21.35 18.72 1.38
C SER A 322 -22.14 20.00 1.06
N ASP A 323 -23.47 19.87 0.98
CA ASP A 323 -24.40 20.99 0.77
C ASP A 323 -24.39 22.02 1.92
N GLY A 324 -23.74 21.70 3.02
CA GLY A 324 -23.48 22.65 4.09
C GLY A 324 -22.55 23.81 3.65
N TRP A 325 -21.59 23.51 2.76
CA TRP A 325 -20.82 24.52 2.05
C TRP A 325 -21.54 24.94 0.75
N GLY A 326 -21.91 23.98 -0.11
CA GLY A 326 -22.60 24.27 -1.38
C GLY A 326 -21.87 25.29 -2.26
N ALA A 327 -22.60 26.20 -2.89
CA ALA A 327 -22.06 27.31 -3.69
C ALA A 327 -22.18 28.65 -2.96
N GLN A 328 -21.79 28.72 -1.68
CA GLN A 328 -21.95 29.88 -0.82
C GLN A 328 -20.67 30.72 -0.75
N ASP A 329 -20.69 31.95 -1.28
CA ASP A 329 -19.56 32.91 -1.20
C ASP A 329 -19.19 33.25 0.25
N SER A 330 -20.15 33.21 1.17
CA SER A 330 -19.93 33.51 2.59
C SER A 330 -18.94 32.54 3.25
N VAL A 331 -18.84 31.29 2.75
CA VAL A 331 -17.94 30.26 3.29
C VAL A 331 -16.50 30.54 2.91
N VAL A 332 -16.27 30.96 1.66
CA VAL A 332 -14.91 31.12 1.09
C VAL A 332 -14.34 32.50 1.25
N ARG A 333 -15.19 33.49 1.61
CA ARG A 333 -14.81 34.91 1.68
C ARG A 333 -13.61 35.14 2.59
N GLY A 334 -12.50 35.62 1.99
CA GLY A 334 -11.23 35.87 2.67
C GLY A 334 -10.29 34.66 2.77
N SER A 335 -10.68 33.52 2.20
CA SER A 335 -9.88 32.30 2.12
C SER A 335 -10.00 31.60 0.74
N GLU A 336 -10.27 32.39 -0.30
CA GLU A 336 -10.56 31.91 -1.65
C GLU A 336 -9.43 31.05 -2.24
N ALA A 337 -8.18 31.45 -1.99
CA ALA A 337 -7.00 30.75 -2.53
C ALA A 337 -6.83 29.32 -1.97
N VAL A 338 -7.29 29.07 -0.74
CA VAL A 338 -7.22 27.74 -0.12
C VAL A 338 -8.40 26.85 -0.53
N ALA A 339 -9.48 27.48 -0.96
CA ALA A 339 -10.66 26.80 -1.48
C ALA A 339 -10.54 26.49 -2.98
N ASP A 340 -9.52 27.01 -3.66
CA ASP A 340 -9.29 26.76 -5.10
C ASP A 340 -9.13 25.27 -5.37
N GLY A 341 -9.83 24.76 -6.39
CA GLY A 341 -9.86 23.32 -6.70
C GLY A 341 -10.90 22.51 -5.90
N ALA A 342 -11.70 23.15 -5.05
CA ALA A 342 -12.72 22.45 -4.26
C ALA A 342 -13.88 21.96 -5.12
N PHE A 343 -14.35 20.76 -4.84
CA PHE A 343 -15.63 20.24 -5.32
C PHE A 343 -16.67 20.42 -4.23
N THR A 344 -17.77 21.08 -4.57
CA THR A 344 -18.89 21.21 -3.64
C THR A 344 -20.16 20.61 -4.24
N ILE A 345 -20.94 19.99 -3.38
CA ILE A 345 -22.20 19.38 -3.78
C ILE A 345 -23.32 20.25 -3.24
N GLU A 346 -24.28 20.55 -4.07
CA GLU A 346 -25.46 21.31 -3.70
C GLU A 346 -26.71 20.61 -4.20
N LEU A 347 -27.80 20.71 -3.44
CA LEU A 347 -29.12 20.22 -3.87
C LEU A 347 -29.52 20.87 -5.20
N ALA A 348 -29.97 20.07 -6.16
CA ALA A 348 -30.44 20.58 -7.44
C ALA A 348 -31.67 21.46 -7.24
N SER A 349 -31.49 22.76 -7.37
CA SER A 349 -32.52 23.78 -7.24
C SER A 349 -32.45 24.75 -8.41
N TYR A 350 -33.48 25.51 -8.58
CA TYR A 350 -33.55 26.63 -9.52
C TYR A 350 -34.05 27.87 -8.81
N PRO A 351 -33.59 29.05 -9.24
CA PRO A 351 -34.07 30.33 -8.66
C PRO A 351 -35.53 30.59 -9.06
N ILE A 352 -36.35 31.01 -8.08
CA ILE A 352 -37.75 31.36 -8.30
C ILE A 352 -37.79 32.86 -8.59
N ARG A 353 -38.17 33.24 -9.80
CA ARG A 353 -38.24 34.63 -10.24
C ARG A 353 -39.29 35.43 -9.46
N GLU A 354 -40.46 34.84 -9.26
CA GLU A 354 -41.57 35.39 -8.51
C GLU A 354 -41.16 35.74 -7.08
N PHE A 355 -40.35 34.92 -6.45
CA PHE A 355 -39.79 35.22 -5.12
C PHE A 355 -38.78 36.37 -5.17
N ALA A 356 -37.90 36.41 -6.15
CA ALA A 356 -36.95 37.50 -6.31
C ALA A 356 -37.67 38.84 -6.51
N ASP A 357 -38.70 38.84 -7.34
CA ASP A 357 -39.53 40.04 -7.59
C ASP A 357 -40.34 40.44 -6.37
N TYR A 358 -40.83 39.52 -5.59
CA TYR A 358 -41.52 39.76 -4.34
C TYR A 358 -40.55 40.32 -3.29
N PHE A 359 -39.47 39.59 -3.00
CA PHE A 359 -38.56 39.94 -1.91
C PHE A 359 -37.88 41.30 -2.11
N THR A 360 -37.45 41.60 -3.34
CA THR A 360 -36.75 42.86 -3.64
C THR A 360 -37.66 44.09 -3.58
N LYS A 361 -38.99 43.93 -3.58
CA LYS A 361 -39.96 45.00 -3.39
C LYS A 361 -40.31 45.27 -1.92
N LEU A 362 -39.91 44.38 -1.01
CA LEU A 362 -40.20 44.57 0.40
C LEU A 362 -39.47 45.77 0.98
N THR A 363 -40.15 46.49 1.86
CA THR A 363 -39.62 47.64 2.60
C THR A 363 -39.92 47.51 4.10
N PRO A 364 -39.13 48.10 4.99
CA PRO A 364 -39.31 47.96 6.43
C PRO A 364 -40.62 48.57 6.95
N HIS A 365 -41.22 49.47 6.20
CA HIS A 365 -42.54 50.06 6.50
C HIS A 365 -43.70 49.28 5.89
N GLY A 366 -43.45 48.64 4.73
CA GLY A 366 -44.48 47.86 4.03
C GLY A 366 -44.68 46.48 4.62
N ASN A 367 -43.59 45.82 5.06
CA ASN A 367 -43.65 44.47 5.62
C ASN A 367 -43.91 44.48 7.12
N LYS A 368 -45.14 44.73 7.52
CA LYS A 368 -45.56 44.78 8.94
C LYS A 368 -45.83 43.41 9.52
N ARG A 369 -46.01 42.38 8.71
CA ARG A 369 -46.36 41.04 9.19
C ARG A 369 -45.12 40.26 9.67
N ASN A 370 -43.90 40.70 9.29
CA ASN A 370 -42.67 40.08 9.72
C ASN A 370 -41.98 40.98 10.77
N PRO A 371 -42.03 40.67 12.06
CA PRO A 371 -41.47 41.54 13.12
C PRO A 371 -39.93 41.60 13.11
N TRP A 372 -39.27 40.63 12.47
CA TRP A 372 -37.79 40.56 12.36
C TRP A 372 -37.30 41.33 11.11
N PHE A 373 -38.19 41.79 10.20
CA PHE A 373 -37.76 42.40 8.96
C PHE A 373 -37.07 43.77 9.18
N ARG A 374 -37.42 44.50 10.24
CA ARG A 374 -36.74 45.73 10.58
C ARG A 374 -35.31 45.51 11.06
N GLU A 375 -35.08 44.53 11.88
CA GLU A 375 -33.75 44.10 12.36
C GLU A 375 -32.91 43.61 11.19
N PHE A 376 -33.47 42.79 10.30
CA PHE A 376 -32.81 42.37 9.06
C PHE A 376 -32.38 43.57 8.20
N TRP A 377 -33.24 44.58 8.03
CA TRP A 377 -32.92 45.75 7.25
C TRP A 377 -31.74 46.54 7.81
N GLU A 378 -31.75 46.76 9.13
CA GLU A 378 -30.67 47.46 9.83
C GLU A 378 -29.34 46.70 9.72
N HIS A 379 -29.40 45.39 9.89
CA HIS A 379 -28.22 44.51 9.75
C HIS A 379 -27.66 44.51 8.30
N ARG A 380 -28.55 44.37 7.32
CA ARG A 380 -28.18 44.31 5.89
C ARG A 380 -27.48 45.55 5.40
N PHE A 381 -28.00 46.71 5.82
CA PHE A 381 -27.52 48.01 5.34
C PHE A 381 -26.56 48.70 6.30
N GLY A 382 -26.33 48.17 7.48
CA GLY A 382 -25.45 48.74 8.51
C GLY A 382 -25.91 50.11 8.97
N CYS A 383 -27.27 50.36 9.03
CA CYS A 383 -27.85 51.66 9.40
C CYS A 383 -28.99 51.43 10.40
N ARG A 384 -29.39 52.45 11.13
CA ARG A 384 -30.58 52.42 11.98
C ARG A 384 -31.77 53.03 11.24
N LEU A 385 -32.96 52.43 11.39
CA LEU A 385 -34.16 52.94 10.76
C LEU A 385 -34.57 54.36 11.26
N THR A 386 -33.99 54.78 12.35
CA THR A 386 -34.13 56.15 12.86
C THR A 386 -33.30 57.18 12.10
N GLU A 387 -32.33 56.76 11.29
CA GLU A 387 -31.46 57.60 10.51
C GLU A 387 -32.13 58.00 9.18
N PRO A 388 -32.00 59.31 8.76
CA PRO A 388 -32.54 59.73 7.48
C PRO A 388 -31.87 58.99 6.32
N GLY A 389 -32.68 58.39 5.44
CA GLY A 389 -32.20 57.69 4.27
C GLY A 389 -32.03 56.16 4.45
N CYS A 390 -31.99 55.60 5.66
CA CYS A 390 -31.92 54.15 5.88
C CYS A 390 -33.15 53.40 5.28
N ALA A 391 -34.36 53.93 5.51
CA ALA A 391 -35.60 53.38 4.97
C ALA A 391 -35.76 53.54 3.44
N MET A 392 -35.00 54.47 2.81
CA MET A 392 -35.04 54.68 1.36
C MET A 392 -34.17 53.76 0.54
N ARG A 393 -33.30 52.95 1.18
CA ARG A 393 -32.50 51.93 0.50
C ARG A 393 -33.39 50.88 -0.10
N SER A 394 -32.89 50.19 -1.12
CA SER A 394 -33.63 49.11 -1.79
C SER A 394 -32.84 47.81 -1.72
N LEU A 395 -33.54 46.70 -1.57
CA LEU A 395 -32.94 45.36 -1.68
C LEU A 395 -32.41 45.05 -3.11
N ARG A 396 -32.74 45.93 -4.09
CA ARG A 396 -32.19 45.92 -5.45
C ARG A 396 -30.82 46.61 -5.53
N ASP A 397 -30.48 47.46 -4.55
CA ASP A 397 -29.22 48.20 -4.50
C ASP A 397 -28.10 47.30 -4.00
N GLY A 398 -27.73 46.33 -4.79
CA GLY A 398 -26.74 45.31 -4.49
C GLY A 398 -27.11 44.00 -5.19
N ALA A 399 -26.14 43.15 -5.50
CA ALA A 399 -26.46 41.87 -6.11
C ALA A 399 -27.31 41.00 -5.15
N PHE A 400 -28.61 40.97 -5.39
CA PHE A 400 -29.49 40.07 -4.66
C PHE A 400 -29.14 38.61 -5.02
N GLN A 401 -28.80 37.85 -4.03
CA GLN A 401 -28.53 36.41 -4.17
C GLN A 401 -29.63 35.65 -3.47
N GLN A 402 -30.39 34.88 -4.24
CA GLN A 402 -31.44 34.03 -3.71
C GLN A 402 -30.82 32.81 -3.08
N GLU A 403 -31.26 32.45 -1.87
CA GLU A 403 -30.84 31.26 -1.19
C GLU A 403 -31.33 29.98 -1.90
N SER A 404 -30.49 28.98 -2.06
CA SER A 404 -30.74 27.79 -2.90
C SER A 404 -31.91 26.93 -2.41
N LYS A 405 -32.21 26.94 -1.12
CA LYS A 405 -33.30 26.11 -0.54
C LYS A 405 -34.68 26.75 -0.54
N ILE A 406 -34.85 27.96 -1.11
CA ILE A 406 -36.15 28.65 -1.25
C ILE A 406 -37.18 27.74 -1.94
N MET A 407 -36.78 27.08 -3.03
CA MET A 407 -37.66 26.16 -3.75
C MET A 407 -38.19 25.02 -2.82
N PHE A 408 -37.36 24.50 -1.96
CA PHE A 408 -37.75 23.41 -1.06
C PHE A 408 -38.69 23.87 0.05
N VAL A 409 -38.56 25.14 0.51
CA VAL A 409 -39.54 25.74 1.42
C VAL A 409 -40.88 25.87 0.76
N VAL A 410 -40.96 26.45 -0.42
CA VAL A 410 -42.18 26.59 -1.22
C VAL A 410 -42.80 25.21 -1.44
N ASN A 411 -42.01 24.24 -1.87
CA ASN A 411 -42.48 22.86 -2.08
C ASN A 411 -43.05 22.19 -0.80
N ALA A 412 -42.49 22.50 0.38
CA ALA A 412 -42.96 21.96 1.64
C ALA A 412 -44.33 22.55 2.03
N VAL A 413 -44.54 23.84 1.80
CA VAL A 413 -45.82 24.52 2.01
C VAL A 413 -46.88 23.97 1.06
N TYR A 414 -46.54 23.88 -0.25
CA TYR A 414 -47.47 23.29 -1.24
C TYR A 414 -47.76 21.81 -0.99
N ALA A 415 -46.79 21.03 -0.52
CA ALA A 415 -46.99 19.63 -0.14
C ALA A 415 -48.02 19.50 0.98
N MET A 416 -47.96 20.40 1.99
CA MET A 416 -48.93 20.46 3.07
C MET A 416 -50.32 20.86 2.54
N ALA A 417 -50.40 21.87 1.68
CA ALA A 417 -51.64 22.34 1.06
C ALA A 417 -52.29 21.31 0.17
N HIS A 418 -51.53 20.61 -0.68
CA HIS A 418 -52.03 19.52 -1.52
C HIS A 418 -52.51 18.34 -0.67
N ALA A 419 -51.80 18.00 0.39
CA ALA A 419 -52.23 16.93 1.29
C ALA A 419 -53.54 17.25 1.99
N LEU A 420 -53.73 18.51 2.43
CA LEU A 420 -54.97 19.01 3.00
C LEU A 420 -56.11 19.02 1.95
N HIS A 421 -55.81 19.45 0.74
CA HIS A 421 -56.74 19.43 -0.37
C HIS A 421 -57.20 18.01 -0.70
N ASN A 422 -56.27 17.07 -0.85
CA ASN A 422 -56.59 15.66 -1.11
C ASN A 422 -57.38 15.03 0.05
N MET A 423 -57.07 15.39 1.29
CA MET A 423 -57.81 14.96 2.49
C MET A 423 -59.23 15.48 2.43
N ARG A 424 -59.39 16.77 2.13
CA ARG A 424 -60.74 17.37 1.98
C ARG A 424 -61.55 16.65 0.92
N GLN A 425 -61.01 16.45 -0.27
CA GLN A 425 -61.69 15.74 -1.34
C GLN A 425 -62.10 14.31 -0.98
N ALA A 426 -61.26 13.60 -0.23
CA ALA A 426 -61.55 12.21 0.15
C ALA A 426 -62.53 12.07 1.30
N VAL A 427 -62.51 13.02 2.26
CA VAL A 427 -63.26 12.89 3.51
C VAL A 427 -64.53 13.77 3.56
N CYS A 428 -64.50 14.93 2.85
CA CYS A 428 -65.54 15.95 2.90
C CYS A 428 -65.93 16.48 1.49
N PRO A 429 -66.29 15.65 0.52
CA PRO A 429 -66.45 16.08 -0.87
C PRO A 429 -67.53 17.12 -1.07
N ASN A 430 -68.56 17.18 -0.19
CA ASN A 430 -69.74 18.00 -0.36
C ASN A 430 -69.90 19.14 0.63
N THR A 431 -68.83 19.45 1.45
CA THR A 431 -68.87 20.52 2.42
C THR A 431 -68.15 21.78 1.93
N THR A 432 -68.79 22.94 2.10
CA THR A 432 -68.15 24.22 1.93
C THR A 432 -67.51 24.60 3.26
N GLY A 433 -66.18 24.56 3.39
CA GLY A 433 -65.47 24.89 4.60
C GLY A 433 -64.81 23.69 5.30
N LEU A 434 -64.31 23.90 6.56
CA LEU A 434 -63.62 22.93 7.37
C LEU A 434 -64.62 21.89 7.96
N CYS A 435 -64.39 20.61 7.74
CA CYS A 435 -65.23 19.56 8.32
C CYS A 435 -64.57 18.97 9.56
N ASP A 436 -65.38 18.37 10.47
CA ASP A 436 -64.89 17.78 11.72
C ASP A 436 -63.79 16.70 11.51
N ALA A 437 -63.83 15.98 10.42
CA ALA A 437 -62.83 14.97 10.08
C ALA A 437 -61.48 15.56 9.69
N MET A 438 -61.42 16.87 9.39
CA MET A 438 -60.16 17.60 9.10
C MET A 438 -59.59 18.29 10.35
N LYS A 439 -60.33 18.27 11.48
CA LYS A 439 -59.82 18.87 12.71
C LYS A 439 -58.60 18.14 13.24
N PRO A 440 -57.68 18.83 13.97
CA PRO A 440 -56.53 18.24 14.59
C PRO A 440 -56.86 17.02 15.43
N GLY A 441 -56.08 15.96 15.33
CA GLY A 441 -56.31 14.67 16.00
C GLY A 441 -56.34 13.46 15.08
N THR A 442 -56.39 13.67 13.77
CA THR A 442 -56.32 12.63 12.71
C THR A 442 -54.95 12.55 12.04
N GLY A 443 -53.93 13.02 12.73
CA GLY A 443 -52.56 13.21 12.16
C GLY A 443 -51.96 11.95 11.55
N LYS A 444 -52.22 10.76 12.15
CA LYS A 444 -51.71 9.48 11.63
C LYS A 444 -52.27 9.19 10.21
N ARG A 445 -53.61 9.38 10.02
CA ARG A 445 -54.25 9.23 8.71
C ARG A 445 -53.82 10.29 7.73
N PHE A 446 -53.71 11.57 8.20
CA PHE A 446 -53.26 12.69 7.42
C PHE A 446 -51.85 12.47 6.87
N TYR A 447 -50.91 11.99 7.70
CA TYR A 447 -49.55 11.69 7.29
C TYR A 447 -49.47 10.54 6.27
N ARG A 448 -50.02 9.36 6.60
CA ARG A 448 -49.85 8.15 5.81
C ARG A 448 -50.64 8.14 4.53
N ASP A 449 -51.88 8.63 4.56
CA ASP A 449 -52.81 8.49 3.43
C ASP A 449 -52.77 9.69 2.51
N PHE A 450 -52.32 10.86 3.01
CA PHE A 450 -52.36 12.10 2.23
C PHE A 450 -50.96 12.71 2.04
N ILE A 451 -50.16 12.96 3.07
CA ILE A 451 -48.82 13.57 2.90
C ILE A 451 -47.92 12.65 2.07
N LEU A 452 -47.74 11.39 2.47
CA LEU A 452 -46.82 10.46 1.78
C LEU A 452 -47.27 10.14 0.33
N LYS A 453 -48.54 10.22 0.05
CA LYS A 453 -49.08 9.95 -1.30
C LYS A 453 -49.17 11.18 -2.16
N THR A 454 -48.86 12.35 -1.64
CA THR A 454 -48.89 13.61 -2.38
C THR A 454 -47.92 13.60 -3.54
N LYS A 455 -48.40 13.97 -4.72
CA LYS A 455 -47.62 14.13 -5.93
C LYS A 455 -48.16 15.35 -6.69
N PHE A 456 -47.31 16.29 -6.98
CA PHE A 456 -47.66 17.51 -7.74
C PHE A 456 -46.44 18.07 -8.46
N ASP A 457 -46.70 18.88 -9.49
CA ASP A 457 -45.65 19.63 -10.17
C ASP A 457 -45.19 20.80 -9.30
N ALA A 458 -43.90 20.97 -9.15
CA ALA A 458 -43.33 22.06 -8.34
C ALA A 458 -43.85 23.42 -8.85
N PRO A 459 -44.33 24.26 -7.92
CA PRO A 459 -44.81 25.63 -8.31
C PRO A 459 -43.61 26.47 -8.79
N PHE A 460 -43.88 27.46 -9.62
CA PHE A 460 -42.88 28.41 -10.15
C PHE A 460 -41.68 27.72 -10.88
N ARG A 461 -41.92 26.50 -11.42
CA ARG A 461 -40.86 25.81 -12.19
C ARG A 461 -40.66 26.48 -13.55
N PRO A 462 -39.43 26.51 -14.07
CA PRO A 462 -39.19 26.83 -15.49
C PRO A 462 -39.86 25.79 -16.41
N ALA A 463 -40.39 26.25 -17.56
CA ALA A 463 -41.12 25.38 -18.48
C ALA A 463 -40.35 24.13 -18.94
N ASP A 464 -39.04 24.26 -19.04
CA ASP A 464 -38.14 23.19 -19.54
C ASP A 464 -37.68 22.18 -18.48
N THR A 465 -38.12 22.31 -17.22
CA THR A 465 -37.69 21.44 -16.12
C THR A 465 -38.86 20.57 -15.62
N GLU A 466 -38.69 19.25 -15.71
CA GLU A 466 -39.56 18.33 -14.98
C GLU A 466 -39.14 18.29 -13.53
N ASN A 467 -39.93 18.88 -12.65
CA ASN A 467 -39.71 18.80 -11.22
C ASN A 467 -41.01 18.38 -10.52
N VAL A 468 -41.20 17.09 -10.39
CA VAL A 468 -42.36 16.51 -9.68
C VAL A 468 -41.97 16.30 -8.23
N VAL A 469 -42.71 16.94 -7.33
CA VAL A 469 -42.54 16.75 -5.88
C VAL A 469 -43.30 15.48 -5.48
N ARG A 470 -42.62 14.55 -4.87
CA ARG A 470 -43.19 13.28 -4.34
C ARG A 470 -42.34 12.77 -3.18
N PHE A 471 -42.97 12.03 -2.30
CA PHE A 471 -42.29 11.38 -1.18
C PHE A 471 -42.11 9.88 -1.43
N THR A 472 -41.04 9.33 -0.88
CA THR A 472 -40.84 7.88 -0.78
C THR A 472 -41.70 7.28 0.35
N ALA A 473 -41.73 5.97 0.50
CA ALA A 473 -42.42 5.32 1.63
C ALA A 473 -41.82 5.75 2.99
N THR A 474 -40.54 6.17 2.99
CA THR A 474 -39.86 6.73 4.14
C THR A 474 -40.01 8.24 4.28
N GLY A 475 -40.93 8.89 3.55
CA GLY A 475 -41.17 10.33 3.63
C GLY A 475 -40.03 11.20 3.11
N ASP A 476 -39.10 10.64 2.37
CA ASP A 476 -37.93 11.31 1.82
C ASP A 476 -38.16 11.75 0.38
N SER A 477 -37.47 12.80 -0.06
CA SER A 477 -37.38 13.21 -1.47
C SER A 477 -36.28 12.42 -2.19
N LEU A 478 -36.32 12.38 -3.52
CA LEU A 478 -35.31 11.76 -4.35
C LEU A 478 -34.04 12.60 -4.41
N GLY A 479 -32.91 11.94 -4.40
CA GLY A 479 -31.59 12.58 -4.48
C GLY A 479 -31.31 13.14 -5.87
N ARG A 480 -31.10 14.45 -5.95
CA ARG A 480 -30.59 15.17 -7.13
C ARG A 480 -29.65 16.27 -6.65
N TYR A 481 -28.42 16.27 -7.15
CA TYR A 481 -27.41 17.21 -6.73
C TYR A 481 -26.68 17.81 -7.93
N ASN A 482 -26.37 19.09 -7.86
CA ASN A 482 -25.44 19.76 -8.73
C ASN A 482 -24.03 19.67 -8.12
N ILE A 483 -23.03 19.50 -8.97
CA ILE A 483 -21.64 19.44 -8.57
C ILE A 483 -20.96 20.69 -9.11
N PHE A 484 -20.37 21.47 -8.23
CA PHE A 484 -19.63 22.67 -8.53
C PHE A 484 -18.14 22.46 -8.30
N HIS A 485 -17.36 23.10 -9.13
CA HIS A 485 -15.92 23.24 -8.93
C HIS A 485 -15.61 24.71 -8.70
N TYR A 486 -14.93 25.00 -7.59
CA TYR A 486 -14.52 26.34 -7.23
C TYR A 486 -13.13 26.64 -7.76
N HIS A 487 -13.00 27.67 -8.58
CA HIS A 487 -11.72 27.99 -9.21
C HIS A 487 -11.62 29.44 -9.62
N GLN A 488 -10.39 29.89 -9.92
CA GLN A 488 -10.13 31.24 -10.39
C GLN A 488 -10.37 31.35 -11.91
N GLU A 489 -11.28 32.21 -12.33
CA GLU A 489 -11.56 32.51 -13.74
C GLU A 489 -11.47 34.01 -13.96
N GLY A 490 -10.61 34.46 -14.89
CA GLY A 490 -10.45 35.89 -15.19
C GLY A 490 -10.06 36.78 -14.01
N GLY A 491 -9.32 36.25 -13.02
CA GLY A 491 -8.89 36.96 -11.82
C GLY A 491 -9.94 37.00 -10.69
N LYS A 492 -11.10 36.35 -10.87
CA LYS A 492 -12.13 36.19 -9.84
C LYS A 492 -12.36 34.71 -9.55
N TYR A 493 -12.66 34.40 -8.31
CA TYR A 493 -13.06 33.07 -7.92
C TYR A 493 -14.54 32.84 -8.14
N VAL A 494 -14.91 31.74 -8.77
CA VAL A 494 -16.30 31.40 -9.12
C VAL A 494 -16.62 29.94 -8.90
N TYR A 495 -17.87 29.66 -8.56
CA TYR A 495 -18.40 28.29 -8.56
C TYR A 495 -18.89 27.95 -9.96
N ARG A 496 -18.24 26.99 -10.62
CA ARG A 496 -18.64 26.51 -11.94
C ARG A 496 -19.32 25.16 -11.81
N LYS A 497 -20.53 25.05 -12.34
CA LYS A 497 -21.22 23.76 -12.39
C LYS A 497 -20.50 22.85 -13.39
N VAL A 498 -19.89 21.76 -12.89
CA VAL A 498 -19.12 20.78 -13.68
C VAL A 498 -19.86 19.47 -13.88
N GLY A 499 -21.00 19.28 -13.22
CA GLY A 499 -21.78 18.07 -13.36
C GLY A 499 -23.01 18.02 -12.49
N TYR A 500 -23.62 16.86 -12.45
CA TYR A 500 -24.75 16.56 -11.58
C TYR A 500 -24.73 15.08 -11.18
N TRP A 501 -25.43 14.79 -10.10
CA TRP A 501 -25.71 13.43 -9.65
C TRP A 501 -27.23 13.23 -9.53
N ALA A 502 -27.76 12.18 -10.21
CA ALA A 502 -29.15 11.75 -10.14
C ALA A 502 -29.21 10.25 -10.38
N GLN A 503 -28.95 9.44 -9.37
CA GLN A 503 -28.71 8.01 -9.38
C GLN A 503 -27.28 7.62 -9.84
N ASN A 504 -26.73 8.27 -10.84
CA ASN A 504 -25.38 8.11 -11.35
C ASN A 504 -24.70 9.48 -11.48
N LEU A 505 -23.39 9.47 -11.36
CA LEU A 505 -22.54 10.65 -11.52
C LEU A 505 -22.37 10.98 -13.01
N VAL A 506 -22.61 12.24 -13.37
CA VAL A 506 -22.29 12.80 -14.68
C VAL A 506 -21.39 14.01 -14.48
N LEU A 507 -20.13 13.89 -14.88
CA LEU A 507 -19.14 14.97 -14.81
C LEU A 507 -18.66 15.35 -16.20
N ASN A 508 -18.53 16.67 -16.43
CA ASN A 508 -17.87 17.21 -17.61
C ASN A 508 -16.46 17.67 -17.23
N THR A 509 -15.49 16.78 -17.38
CA THR A 509 -14.09 17.01 -16.99
C THR A 509 -13.39 18.07 -17.82
N SER A 510 -13.84 18.37 -19.04
CA SER A 510 -13.27 19.44 -19.86
C SER A 510 -13.48 20.85 -19.23
N GLN A 511 -14.40 20.92 -18.26
CA GLN A 511 -14.71 22.15 -17.54
C GLN A 511 -14.05 22.25 -16.16
N VAL A 512 -13.20 21.28 -15.79
CA VAL A 512 -12.45 21.29 -14.51
C VAL A 512 -11.03 21.76 -14.77
N PRO A 513 -10.71 23.03 -14.56
CA PRO A 513 -9.34 23.49 -14.67
C PRO A 513 -8.54 23.03 -13.45
N TRP A 514 -7.49 22.25 -13.68
CA TRP A 514 -6.55 21.86 -12.65
C TRP A 514 -5.34 22.79 -12.67
N ALA A 515 -4.81 23.13 -11.50
CA ALA A 515 -3.56 23.84 -11.38
C ALA A 515 -2.46 23.03 -12.11
N ASN A 516 -1.77 23.65 -13.06
CA ASN A 516 -0.76 23.02 -13.94
C ASN A 516 -1.29 21.89 -14.84
N GLY A 517 -2.59 21.75 -15.04
CA GLY A 517 -3.19 20.70 -15.89
C GLY A 517 -3.06 19.27 -15.34
N VAL A 518 -2.61 19.09 -14.10
CA VAL A 518 -2.38 17.79 -13.47
C VAL A 518 -3.43 17.54 -12.40
N ILE A 519 -4.10 16.39 -12.48
CA ILE A 519 -5.04 15.95 -11.43
C ILE A 519 -4.24 15.57 -10.18
N PRO A 520 -4.52 16.16 -9.01
CA PRO A 520 -3.85 15.78 -7.77
C PRO A 520 -4.06 14.30 -7.44
N THR A 521 -3.01 13.59 -7.10
CA THR A 521 -3.09 12.21 -6.61
C THR A 521 -3.39 12.20 -5.12
N SER A 522 -4.31 11.34 -4.69
CA SER A 522 -4.63 11.11 -3.28
C SER A 522 -4.69 9.59 -3.05
N GLN A 523 -3.51 9.01 -2.86
CA GLN A 523 -3.28 7.58 -2.68
C GLN A 523 -2.33 7.38 -1.52
N CYS A 524 -2.48 6.29 -0.76
CA CYS A 524 -1.65 6.06 0.43
C CYS A 524 -0.19 5.80 0.08
N SER A 525 0.05 5.04 -0.97
CA SER A 525 1.39 4.66 -1.44
C SER A 525 1.54 4.95 -2.92
N ASP A 526 2.76 5.30 -3.31
CA ASP A 526 3.08 5.50 -4.72
C ASP A 526 3.01 4.17 -5.50
N PRO A 527 2.74 4.21 -6.81
CA PRO A 527 2.81 3.02 -7.65
C PRO A 527 4.20 2.39 -7.60
N CYS A 528 4.27 1.07 -7.45
CA CYS A 528 5.54 0.36 -7.45
C CYS A 528 6.21 0.42 -8.83
N GLN A 529 7.55 0.41 -8.83
CA GLN A 529 8.35 0.33 -10.04
C GLN A 529 8.15 -1.04 -10.71
N PRO A 530 8.44 -1.17 -12.01
CA PRO A 530 8.51 -2.48 -12.63
C PRO A 530 9.46 -3.39 -11.86
N ASN A 531 9.05 -4.59 -11.54
CA ASN A 531 9.79 -5.56 -10.72
C ASN A 531 9.78 -5.32 -9.21
N GLU A 532 8.80 -4.59 -8.71
CA GLU A 532 8.55 -4.46 -7.27
C GLU A 532 7.17 -5.02 -6.91
N ALA A 533 7.13 -5.89 -5.93
CA ALA A 533 5.89 -6.43 -5.39
C ALA A 533 5.31 -5.52 -4.32
N LYS A 534 3.98 -5.39 -4.31
CA LYS A 534 3.24 -4.66 -3.27
C LYS A 534 3.13 -5.52 -2.01
N SER A 535 3.73 -5.10 -0.93
CA SER A 535 3.52 -5.69 0.39
C SER A 535 2.51 -4.84 1.15
N MET A 536 1.31 -5.38 1.39
CA MET A 536 0.26 -4.69 2.12
C MET A 536 0.63 -4.52 3.59
N GLN A 537 0.34 -3.34 4.15
CA GLN A 537 0.56 -3.10 5.58
C GLN A 537 -0.54 -3.76 6.41
N PRO A 538 -0.20 -4.43 7.52
CA PRO A 538 -1.21 -5.04 8.39
C PRO A 538 -2.20 -3.98 8.91
N GLY A 539 -3.48 -4.18 8.66
CA GLY A 539 -4.57 -3.29 9.10
C GLY A 539 -4.93 -2.16 8.15
N ASP A 540 -4.23 -1.97 7.03
CA ASP A 540 -4.51 -0.89 6.08
C ASP A 540 -4.52 -1.44 4.63
N VAL A 541 -5.71 -1.56 4.06
CA VAL A 541 -5.93 -2.18 2.74
C VAL A 541 -5.46 -1.29 1.58
N CYS A 542 -5.22 -0.01 1.84
CA CYS A 542 -4.87 0.97 0.81
C CYS A 542 -3.40 1.37 0.83
N CYS A 543 -2.63 0.90 1.82
CA CYS A 543 -1.23 1.25 1.98
C CYS A 543 -0.35 0.03 1.75
N TRP A 544 0.65 0.17 0.90
CA TRP A 544 1.63 -0.88 0.60
C TRP A 544 3.04 -0.31 0.63
N ILE A 545 3.99 -1.20 0.79
CA ILE A 545 5.41 -0.94 0.60
C ILE A 545 5.84 -1.71 -0.63
N CYS A 546 6.60 -1.06 -1.51
CA CYS A 546 7.16 -1.72 -2.68
C CYS A 546 8.45 -2.45 -2.28
N ILE A 547 8.47 -3.75 -2.50
CA ILE A 547 9.62 -4.62 -2.23
C ILE A 547 10.18 -5.08 -3.57
N PRO A 548 11.44 -4.73 -3.90
CA PRO A 548 12.05 -5.15 -5.15
C PRO A 548 12.22 -6.67 -5.17
N CYS A 549 11.81 -7.30 -6.27
CA CYS A 549 12.08 -8.71 -6.49
C CYS A 549 13.59 -8.93 -6.64
N GLN A 550 14.10 -10.06 -6.17
CA GLN A 550 15.50 -10.41 -6.32
C GLN A 550 15.86 -10.64 -7.80
N ALA A 551 17.14 -10.55 -8.13
CA ALA A 551 17.60 -10.61 -9.51
C ALA A 551 17.21 -11.91 -10.26
N HIS A 552 16.90 -12.97 -9.54
CA HIS A 552 16.47 -14.29 -10.06
C HIS A 552 14.97 -14.52 -9.97
N GLN A 553 14.20 -13.48 -9.62
CA GLN A 553 12.75 -13.51 -9.49
C GLN A 553 12.11 -12.59 -10.53
N TYR A 554 10.89 -12.89 -10.93
CA TYR A 554 10.04 -12.04 -11.74
C TYR A 554 8.71 -11.78 -11.02
N LEU A 555 8.00 -10.76 -11.42
CA LEU A 555 6.73 -10.38 -10.82
C LEU A 555 5.60 -11.21 -11.46
N LEU A 556 5.05 -12.18 -10.71
CA LEU A 556 3.94 -13.02 -11.18
C LEU A 556 2.63 -12.22 -11.19
N ASP A 557 2.37 -11.50 -10.12
CA ASP A 557 1.25 -10.58 -9.93
C ASP A 557 1.72 -9.36 -9.13
N GLU A 558 0.84 -8.38 -8.87
CA GLU A 558 1.19 -7.15 -8.16
C GLU A 558 1.74 -7.38 -6.73
N PHE A 559 1.59 -8.58 -6.16
CA PHE A 559 1.91 -8.90 -4.77
C PHE A 559 3.02 -9.94 -4.63
N THR A 560 3.32 -10.70 -5.67
CA THR A 560 4.14 -11.91 -5.56
C THR A 560 5.32 -11.90 -6.51
N CYS A 561 6.53 -12.00 -5.93
CA CYS A 561 7.74 -12.31 -6.69
C CYS A 561 7.91 -13.84 -6.78
N GLU A 562 7.93 -14.39 -7.98
CA GLU A 562 8.13 -15.83 -8.24
C GLU A 562 9.59 -16.11 -8.59
N ASP A 563 10.16 -17.18 -7.99
CA ASP A 563 11.53 -17.61 -8.25
C ASP A 563 11.59 -18.44 -9.53
N CYS A 564 12.43 -18.07 -10.49
CA CYS A 564 12.64 -18.82 -11.72
C CYS A 564 13.23 -20.21 -11.50
N GLY A 565 13.75 -20.49 -10.30
CA GLY A 565 14.40 -21.76 -10.03
C GLY A 565 15.87 -21.82 -10.41
N PHE A 566 16.46 -23.02 -10.23
CA PHE A 566 17.87 -23.24 -10.53
C PHE A 566 18.10 -23.49 -12.02
N GLY A 567 18.84 -22.62 -12.68
CA GLY A 567 19.18 -22.78 -14.09
C GLY A 567 18.30 -21.97 -15.02
N GLU A 568 17.36 -21.22 -14.48
CA GLU A 568 16.52 -20.30 -15.20
C GLU A 568 16.74 -18.86 -14.74
N TRP A 569 16.46 -17.91 -15.61
CA TRP A 569 16.62 -16.47 -15.33
C TRP A 569 15.45 -15.68 -15.87
N PRO A 570 15.05 -14.56 -15.21
CA PRO A 570 13.96 -13.73 -15.70
C PRO A 570 14.22 -13.17 -17.09
N LEU A 571 13.17 -13.14 -17.92
CA LEU A 571 13.17 -12.44 -19.20
C LEU A 571 13.36 -10.93 -18.97
N ALA A 572 13.88 -10.22 -19.96
CA ALA A 572 14.09 -8.77 -19.88
C ALA A 572 12.78 -7.98 -19.68
N ASN A 573 11.64 -8.53 -20.08
CA ASN A 573 10.30 -7.96 -19.84
C ASN A 573 9.68 -8.39 -18.52
N LEU A 574 10.36 -9.22 -17.73
CA LEU A 574 9.94 -9.70 -16.39
C LEU A 574 8.58 -10.43 -16.37
N THR A 575 8.19 -11.05 -17.50
CA THR A 575 6.92 -11.78 -17.61
C THR A 575 7.05 -13.28 -17.45
N GLY A 576 8.24 -13.81 -17.27
CA GLY A 576 8.52 -15.23 -17.12
C GLY A 576 10.02 -15.51 -17.09
N CYS A 577 10.38 -16.77 -17.15
CA CYS A 577 11.76 -17.23 -17.06
C CYS A 577 12.21 -17.90 -18.36
N PHE A 578 13.51 -17.88 -18.63
CA PHE A 578 14.15 -18.61 -19.72
C PHE A 578 15.32 -19.43 -19.18
N GLU A 579 15.61 -20.57 -19.82
CA GLU A 579 16.77 -21.40 -19.47
C GLU A 579 18.08 -20.67 -19.77
N LEU A 580 18.96 -20.61 -18.78
CA LEU A 580 20.29 -20.03 -18.97
C LEU A 580 21.14 -20.90 -19.88
N PRO A 581 21.95 -20.30 -20.77
CA PRO A 581 22.87 -21.05 -21.63
C PRO A 581 23.94 -21.72 -20.81
N GLU A 582 24.27 -22.99 -21.21
CA GLU A 582 25.29 -23.80 -20.55
C GLU A 582 26.69 -23.22 -20.79
N GLU A 583 27.41 -22.94 -19.70
CA GLU A 583 28.79 -22.51 -19.77
C GLU A 583 29.77 -23.66 -19.56
N TYR A 584 30.75 -23.73 -20.43
CA TYR A 584 31.92 -24.62 -20.35
C TYR A 584 33.11 -23.94 -21.04
N ILE A 585 34.33 -24.41 -20.80
CA ILE A 585 35.53 -23.84 -21.44
C ILE A 585 35.48 -24.10 -22.94
N ARG A 586 35.45 -23.06 -23.73
CA ARG A 586 35.54 -23.18 -25.21
C ARG A 586 36.97 -23.11 -25.68
N TRP A 587 37.24 -23.69 -26.82
CA TRP A 587 38.60 -23.69 -27.42
C TRP A 587 39.18 -22.30 -27.69
N SER A 588 38.33 -21.32 -27.89
CA SER A 588 38.68 -19.89 -28.11
C SER A 588 38.96 -19.13 -26.81
N ASP A 589 38.62 -19.69 -25.64
CA ASP A 589 38.76 -18.98 -24.38
C ASP A 589 40.23 -18.85 -23.99
N ALA A 590 40.61 -17.71 -23.42
CA ALA A 590 41.96 -17.48 -22.91
C ALA A 590 42.46 -18.57 -21.94
N TRP A 591 41.53 -19.13 -21.14
CA TRP A 591 41.76 -20.21 -20.22
C TRP A 591 42.08 -21.58 -20.88
N ALA A 592 41.70 -21.75 -22.16
CA ALA A 592 42.01 -22.93 -22.95
C ALA A 592 43.31 -22.78 -23.75
N ILE A 593 43.54 -21.60 -24.34
CA ILE A 593 44.66 -21.34 -25.26
C ILE A 593 46.02 -21.65 -24.61
N GLY A 594 46.23 -21.20 -23.34
CA GLY A 594 47.49 -21.43 -22.62
C GLY A 594 47.84 -22.92 -22.49
N PRO A 595 46.98 -23.74 -21.82
CA PRO A 595 47.19 -25.17 -21.69
C PRO A 595 47.33 -25.91 -23.06
N VAL A 596 46.52 -25.55 -24.05
CA VAL A 596 46.57 -26.19 -25.38
C VAL A 596 47.89 -25.91 -26.07
N THR A 597 48.38 -24.69 -26.03
CA THR A 597 49.70 -24.35 -26.67
C THR A 597 50.85 -25.10 -25.98
N ILE A 598 50.86 -25.20 -24.66
CA ILE A 598 51.85 -25.96 -23.90
C ILE A 598 51.78 -27.44 -24.29
N SER A 599 50.56 -28.01 -24.36
CA SER A 599 50.38 -29.40 -24.75
C SER A 599 50.78 -29.71 -26.19
N CYS A 600 50.42 -28.85 -27.14
CA CYS A 600 50.87 -28.99 -28.54
C CYS A 600 52.39 -28.97 -28.66
N LEU A 601 53.02 -27.98 -28.01
CA LEU A 601 54.48 -27.89 -28.01
C LEU A 601 55.12 -29.12 -27.38
N GLY A 602 54.56 -29.59 -26.22
CA GLY A 602 55.01 -30.77 -25.50
C GLY A 602 54.89 -32.05 -26.36
N MET A 603 53.78 -32.20 -27.07
CA MET A 603 53.55 -33.34 -27.96
C MET A 603 54.55 -33.33 -29.12
N LEU A 604 54.77 -32.18 -29.74
CA LEU A 604 55.76 -32.03 -30.84
C LEU A 604 57.17 -32.36 -30.33
N CYS A 605 57.57 -31.83 -29.17
CA CYS A 605 58.85 -32.16 -28.55
C CYS A 605 58.98 -33.64 -28.23
N THR A 606 57.91 -34.26 -27.70
CA THR A 606 57.96 -35.73 -27.42
C THR A 606 58.10 -36.54 -28.68
N MET A 607 57.42 -36.20 -29.77
CA MET A 607 57.54 -36.85 -31.06
C MET A 607 58.93 -36.65 -31.64
N ALA A 608 59.53 -35.45 -31.56
CA ALA A 608 60.87 -35.19 -31.98
C ALA A 608 61.89 -36.04 -31.25
N VAL A 609 61.75 -36.15 -29.91
CA VAL A 609 62.61 -37.03 -29.05
C VAL A 609 62.44 -38.49 -29.47
N ALA A 610 61.21 -38.96 -29.66
CA ALA A 610 60.93 -40.32 -30.13
C ALA A 610 61.57 -40.60 -31.50
N GLY A 611 61.51 -39.64 -32.43
CA GLY A 611 62.14 -39.72 -33.75
C GLY A 611 63.67 -39.82 -33.65
N VAL A 612 64.31 -39.04 -32.77
CA VAL A 612 65.74 -39.12 -32.51
C VAL A 612 66.12 -40.50 -31.94
N PHE A 613 65.35 -41.05 -31.00
CA PHE A 613 65.56 -42.35 -30.41
C PHE A 613 65.35 -43.50 -31.41
N LEU A 614 64.38 -43.39 -32.30
CA LEU A 614 64.10 -44.37 -33.35
C LEU A 614 65.24 -44.38 -34.38
N LYS A 615 65.67 -43.18 -34.87
CA LYS A 615 66.80 -43.05 -35.82
C LYS A 615 68.09 -43.64 -35.25
N ASN A 616 68.37 -43.42 -33.96
CA ASN A 616 69.60 -43.83 -33.27
C ASN A 616 69.39 -45.03 -32.38
N ASN A 617 68.42 -45.89 -32.68
CA ASN A 617 67.97 -47.04 -31.85
C ASN A 617 69.07 -47.99 -31.49
N ASN A 618 70.10 -48.14 -32.31
CA ASN A 618 71.22 -49.12 -32.15
C ASN A 618 72.43 -48.56 -31.34
N THR A 619 72.36 -47.25 -30.95
CA THR A 619 73.47 -46.61 -30.26
C THR A 619 73.60 -47.12 -28.79
N PRO A 620 74.83 -47.10 -28.24
CA PRO A 620 75.05 -47.51 -26.85
C PRO A 620 74.21 -46.77 -25.81
N VAL A 621 73.97 -45.47 -25.94
CA VAL A 621 73.20 -44.66 -25.00
C VAL A 621 71.77 -45.08 -24.98
N VAL A 622 71.13 -45.35 -26.14
CA VAL A 622 69.71 -45.77 -26.22
C VAL A 622 69.55 -47.21 -25.67
N LYS A 623 70.50 -48.14 -25.98
CA LYS A 623 70.47 -49.47 -25.41
C LYS A 623 70.72 -49.48 -23.93
N ALA A 624 71.61 -48.66 -23.39
CA ALA A 624 71.86 -48.54 -21.96
C ALA A 624 70.68 -47.98 -21.20
N SER A 625 69.90 -47.07 -21.76
CA SER A 625 68.72 -46.53 -21.16
C SER A 625 67.49 -47.47 -21.06
N GLY A 626 67.58 -48.66 -21.61
CA GLY A 626 66.47 -49.64 -21.67
C GLY A 626 65.42 -49.12 -22.72
N ARG A 627 65.71 -49.45 -23.94
CA ARG A 627 65.05 -49.02 -25.16
C ARG A 627 63.53 -49.13 -25.08
N GLU A 628 63.03 -50.30 -24.71
CA GLU A 628 61.60 -50.65 -24.67
C GLU A 628 60.88 -49.80 -23.63
N LEU A 629 61.39 -49.69 -22.41
CA LEU A 629 60.80 -48.87 -21.36
C LEU A 629 60.89 -47.36 -21.62
N SER A 630 61.82 -46.92 -22.44
CA SER A 630 61.99 -45.53 -22.85
C SER A 630 60.85 -45.16 -23.85
N TYR A 631 60.49 -46.05 -24.77
CA TYR A 631 59.35 -45.80 -25.68
C TYR A 631 57.99 -45.82 -24.93
N ILE A 632 57.79 -46.72 -23.97
CA ILE A 632 56.61 -46.74 -23.12
C ILE A 632 56.53 -45.43 -22.30
N LEU A 633 57.65 -44.93 -21.79
CA LEU A 633 57.69 -43.69 -21.04
C LEU A 633 57.37 -42.48 -21.96
N LEU A 634 57.90 -42.42 -23.18
CA LEU A 634 57.57 -41.38 -24.17
C LEU A 634 56.11 -41.41 -24.56
N LEU A 635 55.53 -42.61 -24.72
CA LEU A 635 54.09 -42.78 -24.90
C LEU A 635 53.31 -42.24 -23.74
N GLY A 636 53.73 -42.50 -22.50
CA GLY A 636 53.08 -41.99 -21.30
C GLY A 636 53.11 -40.44 -21.22
N VAL A 637 54.27 -39.83 -21.54
CA VAL A 637 54.44 -38.39 -21.66
C VAL A 637 53.55 -37.78 -22.74
N TRP A 638 53.46 -38.42 -23.90
CA TRP A 638 52.59 -37.97 -24.99
C TRP A 638 51.12 -38.05 -24.58
N LEU A 639 50.69 -39.09 -23.86
CA LEU A 639 49.34 -39.23 -23.30
C LEU A 639 49.05 -38.16 -22.26
N CYS A 640 50.00 -37.74 -21.41
CA CYS A 640 49.81 -36.65 -20.47
C CYS A 640 49.43 -35.35 -21.16
N TYR A 641 50.08 -35.01 -22.28
CA TYR A 641 49.70 -33.85 -23.06
C TYR A 641 48.33 -34.03 -23.78
N ALA A 642 48.06 -35.24 -24.30
CA ALA A 642 46.77 -35.53 -24.96
C ALA A 642 45.59 -35.42 -24.02
N VAL A 643 45.74 -35.67 -22.73
CA VAL A 643 44.70 -35.51 -21.70
C VAL A 643 44.18 -34.08 -21.61
N THR A 644 45.04 -33.07 -21.85
CA THR A 644 44.63 -31.65 -21.85
C THR A 644 43.51 -31.37 -22.85
N PHE A 645 43.57 -31.93 -24.05
CA PHE A 645 42.52 -31.76 -25.06
C PHE A 645 41.19 -32.38 -24.63
N ILE A 646 41.24 -33.51 -23.90
CA ILE A 646 40.04 -34.19 -23.35
C ILE A 646 39.41 -33.34 -22.30
N TYR A 647 40.20 -32.63 -21.46
CA TYR A 647 39.68 -31.75 -20.39
C TYR A 647 39.07 -30.46 -20.89
N ILE A 648 39.49 -29.94 -22.06
CA ILE A 648 38.96 -28.74 -22.67
C ILE A 648 37.72 -29.04 -23.55
N ALA A 649 37.60 -30.26 -24.09
CA ALA A 649 36.44 -30.66 -24.89
C ALA A 649 35.12 -30.50 -24.15
N LYS A 650 34.02 -30.13 -24.86
CA LYS A 650 32.67 -29.99 -24.25
C LYS A 650 32.33 -31.24 -23.46
N PRO A 651 31.93 -31.12 -22.20
CA PRO A 651 31.51 -32.27 -21.40
C PRO A 651 30.38 -33.07 -22.09
N SER A 652 30.61 -34.33 -22.31
CA SER A 652 29.65 -35.34 -22.78
C SER A 652 29.92 -36.67 -22.08
N ALA A 653 29.03 -37.62 -22.10
CA ALA A 653 29.25 -38.91 -21.47
C ALA A 653 30.54 -39.58 -21.96
N ALA A 654 30.83 -39.53 -23.26
CA ALA A 654 32.06 -40.06 -23.87
C ALA A 654 33.30 -39.31 -23.38
N VAL A 655 33.29 -37.97 -23.39
CA VAL A 655 34.40 -37.12 -22.91
C VAL A 655 34.64 -37.35 -21.40
N CYS A 656 33.61 -37.47 -20.58
CA CYS A 656 33.71 -37.73 -19.16
C CYS A 656 34.31 -39.13 -18.88
N THR A 657 33.99 -40.13 -19.71
CA THR A 657 34.63 -41.44 -19.67
C THR A 657 36.12 -41.35 -19.99
N LEU A 658 36.47 -40.61 -21.07
CA LEU A 658 37.85 -40.41 -21.47
C LEU A 658 38.67 -39.63 -20.44
N ARG A 659 38.06 -38.61 -19.74
CA ARG A 659 38.71 -37.88 -18.65
C ARG A 659 39.08 -38.79 -17.51
N ARG A 660 38.17 -39.71 -17.08
CA ARG A 660 38.41 -40.67 -16.01
C ARG A 660 39.48 -41.69 -16.37
N LEU A 661 39.41 -42.26 -17.57
CA LEU A 661 40.41 -43.21 -18.04
C LEU A 661 41.77 -42.54 -18.33
N GLY A 662 41.79 -41.41 -18.97
CA GLY A 662 42.97 -40.73 -19.49
C GLY A 662 43.93 -40.24 -18.40
N LEU A 663 43.43 -39.59 -17.37
CA LEU A 663 44.26 -38.98 -16.35
C LEU A 663 45.09 -40.01 -15.58
N GLY A 664 44.41 -40.98 -14.97
CA GLY A 664 45.07 -42.00 -14.17
C GLY A 664 46.00 -42.93 -15.02
N THR A 665 45.57 -43.25 -16.22
CA THR A 665 46.35 -44.17 -17.12
C THR A 665 47.58 -43.50 -17.68
N SER A 666 47.53 -42.19 -18.05
CA SER A 666 48.71 -41.47 -18.57
C SER A 666 49.82 -41.42 -17.54
N PHE A 667 49.51 -41.18 -16.27
CA PHE A 667 50.46 -41.22 -15.16
C PHE A 667 50.95 -42.62 -14.86
N ALA A 668 50.03 -43.61 -14.86
CA ALA A 668 50.43 -45.01 -14.62
C ALA A 668 51.41 -45.48 -15.65
N VAL A 669 51.28 -45.15 -16.92
CA VAL A 669 52.24 -45.50 -17.95
C VAL A 669 53.63 -44.89 -17.68
N CYS A 670 53.66 -43.57 -17.30
CA CYS A 670 54.90 -42.89 -16.97
C CYS A 670 55.57 -43.51 -15.73
N TYR A 671 54.87 -43.60 -14.63
CA TYR A 671 55.45 -44.02 -13.35
C TYR A 671 55.73 -45.53 -13.29
N SER A 672 54.91 -46.35 -13.97
CA SER A 672 55.24 -47.80 -14.10
C SER A 672 56.52 -48.00 -14.88
N ALA A 673 56.74 -47.27 -15.96
CA ALA A 673 57.98 -47.35 -16.74
C ALA A 673 59.18 -46.90 -15.91
N LEU A 674 59.04 -45.78 -15.18
CA LEU A 674 60.07 -45.24 -14.25
C LEU A 674 60.37 -46.21 -13.09
N LEU A 675 59.35 -46.75 -12.42
CA LEU A 675 59.49 -47.71 -11.36
C LEU A 675 60.21 -48.96 -11.83
N THR A 676 59.80 -49.51 -12.99
CA THR A 676 60.42 -50.68 -13.57
C THR A 676 61.89 -50.40 -13.89
N LYS A 677 62.22 -49.23 -14.45
CA LYS A 677 63.63 -48.84 -14.71
C LYS A 677 64.45 -48.76 -13.41
N THR A 678 63.92 -48.05 -12.37
CA THR A 678 64.61 -47.89 -11.07
C THR A 678 64.77 -49.22 -10.36
N ASN A 679 63.77 -50.10 -10.39
CA ASN A 679 63.83 -51.40 -9.82
C ASN A 679 64.84 -52.28 -10.58
N ARG A 680 64.94 -52.22 -11.88
CA ARG A 680 65.97 -52.90 -12.68
C ARG A 680 67.36 -52.45 -12.24
N ILE A 681 67.61 -51.13 -12.12
CA ILE A 681 68.92 -50.57 -11.63
C ILE A 681 69.21 -51.10 -10.25
N ALA A 682 68.26 -51.05 -9.31
CA ALA A 682 68.38 -51.49 -7.95
C ALA A 682 68.75 -53.02 -7.85
N ARG A 683 68.15 -53.84 -8.68
CA ARG A 683 68.41 -55.28 -8.74
C ARG A 683 69.80 -55.63 -9.32
N ILE A 684 70.28 -54.91 -10.35
CA ILE A 684 71.63 -55.08 -10.94
C ILE A 684 72.63 -54.71 -9.89
N PHE A 685 72.53 -53.64 -9.18
CA PHE A 685 73.54 -53.21 -8.21
C PHE A 685 73.40 -53.79 -6.80
N GLY A 686 72.22 -54.30 -6.41
CA GLY A 686 71.98 -55.00 -5.16
C GLY A 686 72.62 -56.38 -5.17
N GLY A 687 72.51 -57.08 -6.30
CA GLY A 687 73.15 -58.41 -6.45
C GLY A 687 74.72 -58.40 -6.48
N VAL A 688 75.33 -57.28 -6.86
CA VAL A 688 76.78 -57.11 -6.83
C VAL A 688 77.31 -56.91 -5.39
N ARG A 689 76.49 -56.36 -4.49
CA ARG A 689 76.86 -56.02 -3.11
C ARG A 689 76.79 -57.14 -2.12
N GLU A 690 76.05 -58.23 -2.51
CA GLU A 690 75.81 -59.42 -1.64
C GLU A 690 76.73 -60.60 -2.01
N GLY A 691 77.75 -60.44 -2.87
CA GLY A 691 78.80 -61.46 -3.10
C GLY A 691 78.28 -62.77 -3.75
N GLY A 692 77.12 -62.83 -4.26
CA GLY A 692 76.52 -64.02 -4.80
C GLY A 692 76.62 -64.10 -6.30
N ALA A 693 77.13 -65.18 -6.88
CA ALA A 693 77.20 -65.46 -8.31
C ALA A 693 75.82 -65.72 -8.97
N GLN A 694 74.69 -65.42 -8.36
CA GLN A 694 73.38 -65.65 -8.98
C GLN A 694 72.94 -64.48 -9.86
N ARG A 695 72.70 -64.77 -11.12
CA ARG A 695 72.09 -63.78 -12.02
C ARG A 695 70.69 -63.37 -11.48
N PRO A 696 70.47 -62.04 -11.18
CA PRO A 696 69.17 -61.60 -10.69
C PRO A 696 68.06 -62.00 -11.65
N ARG A 697 66.92 -62.49 -11.16
CA ARG A 697 65.75 -62.89 -11.93
C ARG A 697 65.04 -61.64 -12.45
N PHE A 698 64.41 -61.73 -13.64
CA PHE A 698 63.53 -60.65 -14.26
C PHE A 698 64.27 -59.43 -14.74
N ILE A 699 65.48 -59.51 -15.25
CA ILE A 699 66.27 -58.40 -15.83
C ILE A 699 66.10 -58.38 -17.37
N SER A 700 65.55 -59.36 -18.04
CA SER A 700 65.38 -59.40 -19.45
C SER A 700 64.45 -58.27 -19.95
N PRO A 701 64.61 -57.73 -21.15
CA PRO A 701 63.74 -56.65 -21.70
C PRO A 701 62.28 -57.09 -21.73
N ALA A 702 62.01 -58.30 -22.10
CA ALA A 702 60.63 -58.84 -22.13
C ALA A 702 59.99 -58.86 -20.76
N SER A 703 60.68 -59.35 -19.70
CA SER A 703 60.17 -59.40 -18.34
C SER A 703 59.94 -57.99 -17.78
N GLN A 704 60.70 -57.01 -18.15
CA GLN A 704 60.51 -55.60 -17.75
C GLN A 704 59.29 -55.03 -18.38
N VAL A 705 59.00 -55.28 -19.66
CA VAL A 705 57.78 -54.84 -20.34
C VAL A 705 56.53 -55.48 -19.70
N VAL A 706 56.61 -56.81 -19.40
CA VAL A 706 55.52 -57.54 -18.71
C VAL A 706 55.20 -56.94 -17.33
N ILE A 707 56.25 -56.63 -16.52
CA ILE A 707 56.06 -56.00 -15.21
C ILE A 707 55.43 -54.63 -15.38
N CYS A 708 55.92 -53.84 -16.32
CA CYS A 708 55.36 -52.52 -16.60
C CYS A 708 53.89 -52.60 -17.05
N ALA A 709 53.57 -53.55 -17.95
CA ALA A 709 52.21 -53.78 -18.41
C ALA A 709 51.27 -54.23 -17.27
N ALA A 710 51.73 -55.07 -16.37
CA ALA A 710 50.97 -55.53 -15.19
C ALA A 710 50.66 -54.38 -14.27
N LEU A 711 51.62 -53.42 -14.04
CA LEU A 711 51.40 -52.26 -13.25
C LEU A 711 50.41 -51.29 -13.90
N ILE A 712 50.46 -51.12 -15.22
CA ILE A 712 49.52 -50.30 -15.99
C ILE A 712 48.08 -50.92 -15.91
N SER A 713 48.02 -52.28 -16.06
CA SER A 713 46.73 -52.99 -15.98
C SER A 713 46.04 -52.82 -14.62
N CYS A 714 46.82 -52.78 -13.51
CA CYS A 714 46.24 -52.45 -12.22
C CYS A 714 45.51 -51.10 -12.20
N GLN A 715 46.07 -50.02 -12.78
CA GLN A 715 45.42 -48.73 -12.88
C GLN A 715 44.18 -48.77 -13.79
N LEU A 716 44.24 -49.49 -14.89
CA LEU A 716 43.09 -49.67 -15.77
C LEU A 716 41.93 -50.37 -15.05
N MET A 717 42.21 -51.41 -14.24
CA MET A 717 41.19 -52.03 -13.39
C MET A 717 40.57 -51.06 -12.39
N VAL A 718 41.37 -50.22 -11.73
CA VAL A 718 40.86 -49.19 -10.84
C VAL A 718 39.97 -48.20 -11.58
N ALA A 719 40.38 -47.74 -12.75
CA ALA A 719 39.61 -46.79 -13.58
C ALA A 719 38.31 -47.41 -14.11
N VAL A 720 38.32 -48.68 -14.53
CA VAL A 720 37.12 -49.43 -14.96
C VAL A 720 36.18 -49.65 -13.76
N GLY A 721 36.71 -50.02 -12.60
CA GLY A 721 35.92 -50.13 -11.36
C GLY A 721 35.23 -48.80 -11.01
N TRP A 722 35.91 -47.66 -11.16
CA TRP A 722 35.32 -46.36 -10.96
C TRP A 722 34.19 -46.08 -11.97
N LEU A 723 34.35 -46.42 -13.25
CA LEU A 723 33.32 -46.28 -14.26
C LEU A 723 32.06 -47.12 -13.99
N ILE A 724 32.23 -48.30 -13.38
CA ILE A 724 31.11 -49.15 -12.99
C ILE A 724 30.36 -48.60 -11.76
N ILE A 725 31.09 -48.11 -10.77
CA ILE A 725 30.52 -47.55 -9.52
C ILE A 725 29.79 -46.22 -9.76
N GLU A 726 30.42 -45.35 -10.51
CA GLU A 726 29.85 -44.04 -10.89
C GLU A 726 29.69 -44.01 -12.42
N ALA A 727 28.45 -44.11 -12.90
CA ALA A 727 28.20 -44.00 -14.34
C ALA A 727 28.65 -42.64 -14.88
N PRO A 728 29.40 -42.60 -16.02
CA PRO A 728 29.83 -41.35 -16.59
C PRO A 728 28.65 -40.59 -17.21
N GLY A 729 28.45 -39.38 -16.76
CA GLY A 729 27.37 -38.49 -17.21
C GLY A 729 27.80 -37.05 -17.12
N VAL A 730 26.87 -36.17 -17.48
CA VAL A 730 27.03 -34.71 -17.39
C VAL A 730 26.01 -34.22 -16.40
N ARG A 731 26.38 -33.26 -15.55
CA ARG A 731 25.46 -32.55 -14.66
C ARG A 731 25.54 -31.04 -14.91
N LYS A 732 24.38 -30.40 -14.84
CA LYS A 732 24.30 -28.95 -14.78
C LYS A 732 24.48 -28.56 -13.31
N GLU A 733 25.36 -27.65 -13.03
CA GLU A 733 25.65 -27.17 -11.68
C GLU A 733 25.49 -25.65 -11.65
N VAL A 734 24.64 -25.18 -10.73
CA VAL A 734 24.42 -23.77 -10.46
C VAL A 734 24.99 -23.50 -9.07
N ALA A 735 25.91 -22.55 -8.98
CA ALA A 735 26.47 -22.16 -7.70
C ALA A 735 25.41 -21.39 -6.87
N PRO A 736 25.23 -21.71 -5.57
CA PRO A 736 24.24 -21.01 -4.74
C PRO A 736 24.42 -19.49 -4.68
N GLU A 737 25.67 -19.05 -4.77
CA GLU A 737 26.05 -17.63 -4.71
C GLU A 737 25.96 -16.90 -6.08
N ARG A 738 25.92 -17.66 -7.18
CA ARG A 738 25.88 -17.14 -8.56
C ARG A 738 24.90 -17.96 -9.39
N ARG A 739 23.62 -17.64 -9.23
CA ARG A 739 22.54 -18.32 -9.96
C ARG A 739 22.47 -17.95 -11.44
N ASP A 740 23.19 -16.90 -11.86
CA ASP A 740 23.27 -16.37 -13.22
C ASP A 740 24.06 -17.23 -14.20
N VAL A 741 24.74 -18.29 -13.70
CA VAL A 741 25.62 -19.14 -14.51
C VAL A 741 25.30 -20.60 -14.29
N VAL A 742 24.97 -21.30 -15.36
CA VAL A 742 24.81 -22.77 -15.38
C VAL A 742 26.08 -23.39 -15.94
N THR A 743 26.87 -24.07 -15.09
CA THR A 743 28.10 -24.72 -15.50
C THR A 743 27.85 -26.20 -15.87
N LEU A 744 28.35 -26.60 -17.03
CA LEU A 744 28.27 -27.95 -17.50
C LEU A 744 29.51 -28.73 -17.01
N LYS A 745 29.35 -29.66 -16.06
CA LYS A 745 30.44 -30.46 -15.49
C LYS A 745 30.21 -31.95 -15.70
N CYS A 746 31.30 -32.74 -15.66
CA CYS A 746 31.15 -34.18 -15.59
C CYS A 746 30.59 -34.61 -14.23
N ASN A 747 29.67 -35.56 -14.24
CA ASN A 747 29.08 -36.13 -13.03
C ASN A 747 30.09 -36.99 -12.30
N SER A 748 31.04 -36.40 -11.58
CA SER A 748 32.04 -37.05 -10.77
C SER A 748 32.24 -36.33 -9.46
N LYS A 749 32.41 -37.09 -8.38
CA LYS A 749 32.79 -36.51 -7.08
C LYS A 749 34.29 -36.27 -7.06
N ASP A 750 34.73 -35.12 -6.57
CA ASP A 750 36.16 -34.79 -6.46
C ASP A 750 36.94 -35.81 -5.60
N SER A 751 36.30 -36.38 -4.58
CA SER A 751 36.83 -37.45 -3.75
C SER A 751 37.12 -38.74 -4.54
N SER A 752 36.26 -39.13 -5.48
CA SER A 752 36.43 -40.29 -6.32
C SER A 752 37.57 -40.12 -7.33
N MET A 753 37.75 -38.87 -7.82
CA MET A 753 38.90 -38.54 -8.68
C MET A 753 40.23 -38.71 -7.93
N LEU A 754 40.30 -38.22 -6.68
CA LEU A 754 41.50 -38.37 -5.84
C LEU A 754 41.77 -39.83 -5.46
N ALA A 755 40.72 -40.59 -5.13
CA ALA A 755 40.85 -42.04 -4.87
C ALA A 755 41.44 -42.77 -6.06
N SER A 756 41.07 -42.42 -7.30
CA SER A 756 41.63 -43.04 -8.51
C SER A 756 43.09 -42.69 -8.77
N LEU A 757 43.57 -41.53 -8.25
CA LEU A 757 44.99 -41.15 -8.30
C LEU A 757 45.84 -41.74 -7.17
N ALA A 758 45.25 -42.29 -6.12
CA ALA A 758 45.98 -42.86 -4.97
C ALA A 758 46.95 -43.95 -5.40
N TYR A 759 46.55 -44.80 -6.37
CA TYR A 759 47.46 -45.78 -6.94
C TYR A 759 48.69 -45.14 -7.58
N ASN A 760 48.54 -44.07 -8.31
CA ASN A 760 49.66 -43.33 -8.91
C ASN A 760 50.57 -42.71 -7.85
N CYS A 761 50.01 -42.24 -6.73
CA CYS A 761 50.77 -41.76 -5.57
C CYS A 761 51.67 -42.89 -4.98
N VAL A 762 51.14 -44.12 -4.87
CA VAL A 762 51.90 -45.26 -4.45
C VAL A 762 53.05 -45.55 -5.42
N LEU A 763 52.80 -45.50 -6.74
CA LEU A 763 53.84 -45.67 -7.76
C LEU A 763 54.91 -44.59 -7.64
N ILE A 764 54.54 -43.34 -7.41
CA ILE A 764 55.49 -42.23 -7.22
C ILE A 764 56.34 -42.44 -5.98
N ILE A 765 55.75 -42.82 -4.85
CA ILE A 765 56.43 -43.08 -3.57
C ILE A 765 57.45 -44.24 -3.77
N LEU A 766 57.01 -45.35 -4.34
CA LEU A 766 57.85 -46.49 -4.59
C LEU A 766 59.03 -46.12 -5.52
N CYS A 767 58.73 -45.38 -6.59
CA CYS A 767 59.73 -44.90 -7.55
C CYS A 767 60.76 -43.99 -6.84
N THR A 768 60.29 -43.08 -5.95
CA THR A 768 61.13 -42.19 -5.17
C THR A 768 62.06 -42.98 -4.19
N VAL A 769 61.46 -43.95 -3.51
CA VAL A 769 62.26 -44.86 -2.58
C VAL A 769 63.30 -45.62 -3.33
N TYR A 770 63.00 -46.21 -4.46
CA TYR A 770 63.95 -46.92 -5.30
C TYR A 770 64.98 -45.94 -5.89
N ALA A 771 64.65 -44.80 -6.35
CA ALA A 771 65.55 -43.79 -6.82
C ALA A 771 66.56 -43.34 -5.69
N PHE A 772 66.05 -43.17 -4.47
CA PHE A 772 66.92 -42.85 -3.31
C PHE A 772 67.87 -44.02 -2.96
N LYS A 773 67.34 -45.22 -3.00
CA LYS A 773 68.21 -46.44 -2.74
C LYS A 773 69.33 -46.59 -3.76
N THR A 774 69.10 -46.17 -5.00
CA THR A 774 70.08 -46.29 -6.11
C THR A 774 70.92 -45.01 -6.29
N ARG A 775 70.84 -43.99 -5.46
CA ARG A 775 71.60 -42.72 -5.55
C ARG A 775 73.14 -42.86 -5.50
N LYS A 776 73.60 -43.91 -4.84
CA LYS A 776 75.06 -44.19 -4.61
C LYS A 776 75.71 -45.06 -5.71
N CYS A 777 75.04 -45.27 -6.90
CA CYS A 777 75.56 -46.00 -8.02
C CYS A 777 76.69 -45.27 -8.75
N PRO A 778 77.73 -45.91 -9.32
CA PRO A 778 78.86 -45.31 -9.99
C PRO A 778 78.39 -44.36 -11.14
N GLU A 779 79.24 -43.35 -11.47
CA GLU A 779 78.98 -42.26 -12.36
C GLU A 779 78.56 -42.61 -13.77
N ASN A 780 78.92 -43.85 -14.27
CA ASN A 780 78.56 -44.32 -15.59
C ASN A 780 77.09 -44.70 -15.77
N PHE A 781 76.28 -44.66 -14.68
CA PHE A 781 74.85 -44.95 -14.68
C PHE A 781 74.06 -43.77 -14.04
N ASN A 782 74.32 -42.51 -14.49
CA ASN A 782 73.66 -41.30 -13.95
C ASN A 782 72.15 -41.23 -14.11
N GLU A 783 71.54 -42.25 -14.79
CA GLU A 783 70.04 -42.27 -14.98
C GLU A 783 69.26 -42.23 -13.65
N ALA A 784 69.82 -42.91 -12.61
CA ALA A 784 69.14 -42.91 -11.29
C ALA A 784 69.07 -41.50 -10.62
N LYS A 785 70.10 -40.63 -10.85
CA LYS A 785 70.09 -39.26 -10.38
C LYS A 785 68.97 -38.40 -11.09
N PHE A 786 68.85 -38.54 -12.41
CA PHE A 786 67.84 -37.85 -13.18
C PHE A 786 66.42 -38.33 -12.86
N ILE A 787 66.24 -39.62 -12.68
CA ILE A 787 64.95 -40.19 -12.21
C ILE A 787 64.62 -39.66 -10.81
N GLY A 788 65.59 -39.63 -9.86
CA GLY A 788 65.36 -39.04 -8.54
C GLY A 788 64.98 -37.59 -8.58
N PHE A 789 65.64 -36.77 -9.37
CA PHE A 789 65.30 -35.35 -9.59
C PHE A 789 63.90 -35.19 -10.22
N THR A 790 63.57 -35.95 -11.21
CA THR A 790 62.25 -35.99 -11.83
C THR A 790 61.16 -36.30 -10.80
N MET A 791 61.38 -37.28 -9.91
CA MET A 791 60.40 -37.65 -8.89
C MET A 791 60.21 -36.58 -7.87
N TYR A 792 61.25 -35.91 -7.36
CA TYR A 792 61.14 -34.80 -6.47
C TYR A 792 60.33 -33.61 -7.06
N THR A 793 60.69 -33.24 -8.27
CA THR A 793 60.01 -32.16 -8.96
C THR A 793 58.51 -32.48 -9.19
N THR A 794 58.21 -33.70 -9.58
CA THR A 794 56.84 -34.19 -9.72
C THR A 794 56.08 -34.14 -8.37
N CYS A 795 56.70 -34.57 -7.25
CA CYS A 795 56.07 -34.45 -5.95
C CYS A 795 55.73 -32.99 -5.58
N ILE A 796 56.64 -32.06 -5.87
CA ILE A 796 56.43 -30.60 -5.61
C ILE A 796 55.24 -30.10 -6.43
N ILE A 797 55.14 -30.45 -7.72
CA ILE A 797 54.02 -30.03 -8.60
C ILE A 797 52.69 -30.55 -8.03
N TRP A 798 52.65 -31.80 -7.61
CA TRP A 798 51.40 -32.38 -7.05
C TRP A 798 51.06 -31.85 -5.65
N LEU A 799 52.02 -31.54 -4.82
CA LEU A 799 51.78 -30.89 -3.53
C LEU A 799 51.26 -29.49 -3.69
N ALA A 800 51.75 -28.74 -4.69
CA ALA A 800 51.22 -27.41 -5.00
C ALA A 800 49.85 -27.44 -5.67
N PHE A 801 49.58 -28.44 -6.51
CA PHE A 801 48.32 -28.64 -7.22
C PHE A 801 47.13 -28.84 -6.29
N GLN A 802 47.30 -29.73 -5.28
CA GLN A 802 46.19 -30.12 -4.40
C GLN A 802 45.48 -28.97 -3.73
N PRO A 803 46.14 -28.06 -2.98
CA PRO A 803 45.44 -26.95 -2.33
C PRO A 803 44.82 -26.00 -3.36
N ILE A 804 45.48 -25.73 -4.49
CA ILE A 804 44.93 -24.83 -5.53
C ILE A 804 43.65 -25.45 -6.11
N PHE A 805 43.63 -26.71 -6.42
CA PHE A 805 42.48 -27.43 -6.98
C PHE A 805 41.24 -27.33 -6.07
N TYR A 806 41.43 -27.46 -4.74
CA TYR A 806 40.33 -27.35 -3.77
C TYR A 806 39.86 -25.91 -3.55
N VAL A 807 40.77 -24.97 -3.43
CA VAL A 807 40.43 -23.56 -3.21
C VAL A 807 39.70 -22.98 -4.42
N THR A 808 40.04 -23.46 -5.61
CA THR A 808 39.38 -22.97 -6.87
C THR A 808 38.16 -23.79 -7.29
N ALA A 809 37.60 -24.60 -6.43
CA ALA A 809 36.45 -25.45 -6.76
C ALA A 809 35.19 -24.68 -7.18
N SER A 810 35.04 -23.42 -6.73
CA SER A 810 33.98 -22.52 -7.13
C SER A 810 34.09 -21.98 -8.55
N ASP A 811 35.33 -21.88 -9.11
CA ASP A 811 35.56 -21.46 -10.49
C ASP A 811 36.06 -22.62 -11.36
N TYR A 812 35.15 -23.18 -12.13
CA TYR A 812 35.42 -24.31 -13.03
C TYR A 812 36.51 -24.01 -14.07
N ARG A 813 36.67 -22.71 -14.48
CA ARG A 813 37.68 -22.30 -15.48
C ARG A 813 39.06 -22.43 -14.88
N VAL A 814 39.28 -21.86 -13.70
CA VAL A 814 40.57 -21.95 -12.98
C VAL A 814 40.91 -23.38 -12.59
N GLN A 815 39.91 -24.12 -12.09
CA GLN A 815 40.08 -25.51 -11.69
C GLN A 815 40.56 -26.41 -12.85
N THR A 816 39.86 -26.31 -14.00
CA THR A 816 40.20 -27.11 -15.18
C THR A 816 41.56 -26.70 -15.77
N THR A 817 41.82 -25.38 -15.86
CA THR A 817 43.11 -24.89 -16.38
C THR A 817 44.29 -25.32 -15.53
N THR A 818 44.15 -25.26 -14.20
CA THR A 818 45.17 -25.70 -13.24
C THR A 818 45.46 -27.20 -13.38
N MET A 819 44.42 -28.01 -13.56
CA MET A 819 44.57 -29.43 -13.84
C MET A 819 45.39 -29.67 -15.13
N CYS A 820 44.97 -29.03 -16.20
CA CYS A 820 45.64 -29.19 -17.50
C CYS A 820 47.14 -28.78 -17.45
N ILE A 821 47.42 -27.66 -16.78
CA ILE A 821 48.82 -27.18 -16.64
C ILE A 821 49.65 -28.15 -15.78
N SER A 822 49.09 -28.64 -14.66
CA SER A 822 49.80 -29.54 -13.76
C SER A 822 50.16 -30.86 -14.46
N VAL A 823 49.22 -31.43 -15.24
CA VAL A 823 49.44 -32.66 -16.02
C VAL A 823 50.51 -32.43 -17.07
N SER A 824 50.42 -31.34 -17.86
CA SER A 824 51.38 -31.01 -18.89
C SER A 824 52.77 -30.68 -18.33
N LEU A 825 52.86 -30.02 -17.19
CA LEU A 825 54.09 -29.73 -16.46
C LEU A 825 54.80 -31.01 -15.98
N SER A 826 53.99 -31.96 -15.44
CA SER A 826 54.52 -33.25 -15.02
C SER A 826 55.12 -34.01 -16.17
N GLY A 827 54.47 -34.03 -17.36
CA GLY A 827 55.00 -34.59 -18.61
C GLY A 827 56.30 -33.91 -19.05
N SER A 828 56.33 -32.56 -19.00
CA SER A 828 57.50 -31.76 -19.37
C SER A 828 58.71 -32.02 -18.49
N VAL A 829 58.52 -32.21 -17.18
CA VAL A 829 59.58 -32.54 -16.22
C VAL A 829 60.18 -33.89 -16.58
N VAL A 830 59.36 -34.90 -16.87
CA VAL A 830 59.85 -36.24 -17.30
C VAL A 830 60.65 -36.13 -18.60
N LEU A 831 60.13 -35.41 -19.60
CA LEU A 831 60.77 -35.19 -20.91
C LEU A 831 62.12 -34.45 -20.76
N GLY A 832 62.12 -33.32 -20.04
CA GLY A 832 63.28 -32.48 -19.86
C GLY A 832 64.40 -33.17 -19.06
N CYS A 833 64.04 -33.74 -17.90
CA CYS A 833 65.08 -34.31 -16.98
C CYS A 833 65.66 -35.62 -17.53
N LEU A 834 64.84 -36.46 -18.16
CA LEU A 834 65.29 -37.81 -18.55
C LEU A 834 65.76 -37.90 -20.01
N PHE A 835 65.17 -37.19 -20.89
CA PHE A 835 65.43 -37.33 -22.33
C PHE A 835 66.32 -36.22 -22.89
N ALA A 836 66.18 -34.99 -22.42
CA ALA A 836 66.99 -33.88 -22.95
C ALA A 836 68.51 -34.11 -22.84
N PRO A 837 69.03 -34.62 -21.68
CA PRO A 837 70.47 -34.90 -21.58
C PRO A 837 70.94 -35.99 -22.55
N LYS A 838 70.11 -37.01 -22.82
CA LYS A 838 70.39 -38.10 -23.75
C LYS A 838 70.37 -37.63 -25.19
N VAL A 839 69.38 -36.83 -25.55
CA VAL A 839 69.27 -36.22 -26.88
C VAL A 839 70.48 -35.29 -27.14
N HIS A 840 70.89 -34.51 -26.13
CA HIS A 840 72.07 -33.68 -26.23
C HIS A 840 73.34 -34.51 -26.52
N ILE A 841 73.53 -35.63 -25.82
CA ILE A 841 74.65 -36.54 -26.11
C ILE A 841 74.59 -37.15 -27.47
N ILE A 842 73.36 -37.55 -27.95
CA ILE A 842 73.19 -38.19 -29.24
C ILE A 842 73.43 -37.22 -30.39
N LEU A 843 72.97 -35.98 -30.28
CA LEU A 843 73.03 -35.01 -31.40
C LEU A 843 74.30 -34.14 -31.36
N PHE A 844 74.72 -33.66 -30.19
CA PHE A 844 75.83 -32.70 -30.06
C PHE A 844 77.11 -33.23 -29.54
N GLN A 845 77.16 -34.45 -28.86
CA GLN A 845 78.34 -35.04 -28.34
C GLN A 845 78.47 -36.52 -28.72
N PRO A 846 78.50 -36.88 -29.99
CA PRO A 846 78.52 -38.28 -30.46
C PRO A 846 79.78 -39.02 -29.98
N GLN A 847 80.84 -38.32 -29.64
CA GLN A 847 82.07 -38.90 -29.09
C GLN A 847 81.92 -39.52 -27.70
N LYS A 848 80.91 -39.08 -26.94
CA LYS A 848 80.55 -39.64 -25.64
C LYS A 848 79.61 -40.81 -25.77
N ASN A 849 79.09 -41.11 -26.96
CA ASN A 849 78.21 -42.24 -27.23
C ASN A 849 78.97 -43.54 -27.52
N VAL A 850 79.99 -43.84 -26.74
CA VAL A 850 80.82 -45.04 -26.89
C VAL A 850 80.64 -45.98 -25.71
N ALA A 851 80.68 -47.30 -25.97
CA ALA A 851 80.52 -48.31 -24.96
C ALA A 851 81.77 -48.40 -24.08
N SER A 852 81.90 -47.56 -23.02
CA SER A 852 83.01 -47.62 -22.07
C SER A 852 82.73 -48.67 -20.99
N ILE A 853 82.90 -49.95 -21.28
CA ILE A 853 82.87 -51.06 -20.31
C ILE A 853 83.99 -51.98 -20.52
N ARG A 854 85.25 -51.55 -20.58
CA ARG A 854 86.30 -52.49 -20.62
C ARG A 854 87.64 -52.05 -19.99
N SER A 855 87.76 -51.11 -19.19
CA SER A 855 89.09 -50.67 -18.60
C SER A 855 89.25 -50.57 -17.12
N LYS A 856 88.35 -51.10 -16.26
CA LYS A 856 88.60 -51.11 -14.81
C LYS A 856 88.48 -52.47 -14.15
N VAL A 857 88.35 -53.61 -14.91
CA VAL A 857 88.34 -54.93 -14.31
C VAL A 857 89.70 -55.66 -14.51
N ILE A 858 90.69 -55.10 -15.23
CA ILE A 858 92.03 -55.77 -15.50
C ILE A 858 93.21 -55.16 -14.70
N LYS A 859 92.95 -54.32 -13.70
CA LYS A 859 94.12 -53.85 -12.88
C LYS A 859 94.10 -54.33 -11.42
N VAL A 860 93.55 -55.44 -11.07
CA VAL A 860 93.60 -55.98 -9.69
C VAL A 860 94.21 -57.36 -9.61
N ASN A 861 94.79 -57.98 -10.64
CA ASN A 861 95.40 -59.30 -10.56
C ASN A 861 96.83 -59.39 -11.15
N THR A 862 97.77 -58.50 -10.73
CA THR A 862 99.18 -58.74 -10.91
C THR A 862 99.97 -57.91 -9.88
N THR A 863 99.98 -58.27 -8.65
CA THR A 863 101.06 -58.07 -7.67
C THR A 863 100.95 -59.13 -6.55
N GLY A 864 101.60 -60.26 -6.71
CA GLY A 864 101.72 -61.32 -5.75
C GLY A 864 102.70 -62.31 -6.20
N SER A 865 103.86 -62.32 -5.70
CA SER A 865 104.94 -63.32 -5.76
C SER A 865 106.18 -62.81 -6.41
N ASN A 866 107.10 -62.48 -5.62
CA ASN A 866 108.54 -62.97 -5.66
C ASN A 866 109.16 -62.82 -4.30
N TYR A 867 109.40 -63.96 -3.86
CA TYR A 867 110.30 -64.25 -2.70
C TYR A 867 111.71 -64.73 -3.28
N SER A 868 112.69 -64.28 -2.76
CA SER A 868 113.84 -65.01 -2.24
C SER A 868 115.23 -64.43 -2.63
N GLN A 869 115.99 -64.47 -1.64
CA GLN A 869 117.39 -64.82 -1.55
C GLN A 869 118.35 -63.88 -2.22
N ASP A 870 119.10 -63.27 -1.54
CA ASP A 870 120.22 -63.21 -0.68
C ASP A 870 120.26 -61.85 -0.03
#